data_80eea7b9e71e5dab050d7a9095f073ad
#
_entry.id   80eea7b9e71e5dab050d7a9095f073ad
#
_cell.length_a   1.000
_cell.length_b   1.000
_cell.length_c   1.000
_cell.angle_alpha   90.00
_cell.angle_beta   90.00
_cell.angle_gamma   90.00
#
_symmetry.space_group_name_H-M   'P 1'
#
loop_
_entity.id
_entity.type
_entity.pdbx_description
1 polymer ?
#
loop_
_entity_poly.entity_id
_entity_poly.type
_entity_poly.pdbx_seq_one_letter_code
_entity_poly.pdbx_strand_id
1 'polypeptide(L)'
;MKSEHLQKGCRRSVNRKGTVGIILLAAITLAACGGPEERKAKYFARATEYMEAANYPKARVALRNVLKIDPKDADAYVLFARVEEKEKNWRNAVQLYQEAVRLSPDHTEALIALGKYYLEARLTDRVMEVAEAVLKGYPSHAQAQALKIASQVVSDEAVLPAIPKAEVLAREFPTEPDVAILLATLYGQRQRYREAEHALQRALAAYPQDLDLLNSLNTVLTRANDSAGAERVIRRMIEVEPESLDHRLRLAQFYVKHSAYGQAETVLRDAVARDPNSEQRRLVLAEFFVNRNDLSSAERVLLEATAQLPYASQLQFGVAALYVRMGQEAKARDQYTALIREYNEKPAGLEAKVKLAEMDFRAGKQIEAERQVQEVLKENPRSTEGLILTGRMALTRRNGKDAVQAFRTVLHDRPELATVHYLLGQAYQLAGDINLAKDSLERAVALYPDQVDAKRSLALLESRSGRHQQARARLEDLLKQRPHDITALDMLMTLDVVTKNWQEGERTLTRLRQVSGGNQAIALVAEGRFYEAQRRLSEASRAYERATTVAPNSPEPLLSLVKVEVALGQVARSKTRLESILATDQNHLFAHGLLGEILSRVQLHEEAASHYKEAVRVNPKWVTPWLNWATAALSQKKPDVALQIVQEALTANPESEELHMLLASVQSERGQLDLAMGAYEATLRINPHNVLAANNLAVLLVDHKGDPASLQKAFGLSREFEKEAPHPLFIDTLGWVRFKMGQQEEAIRLMKDAVAKSPEMSILNYHLGIAFLRSGQRAEARTYLSRALKSSDLFEGRREAEQALAQLRG
;
A
#
# COMPACT_ATOMS: atom_id res chain seq x y z
N MET A 1 -36.54 47.97 -10.36
CA MET A 1 -36.93 49.28 -10.87
C MET A 1 -37.25 49.15 -12.36
N LYS A 2 -38.52 49.31 -12.62
CA LYS A 2 -39.18 49.94 -13.82
C LYS A 2 -38.90 49.26 -15.16
N SER A 3 -39.82 48.91 -16.02
CA SER A 3 -41.30 49.15 -16.20
C SER A 3 -41.63 48.51 -17.54
N GLU A 4 -42.69 47.67 -17.64
CA GLU A 4 -44.02 48.03 -18.10
C GLU A 4 -44.15 48.91 -19.34
N HIS A 5 -45.05 48.44 -20.16
CA HIS A 5 -45.82 49.00 -21.27
C HIS A 5 -45.33 48.61 -22.68
N LEU A 6 -46.21 47.85 -23.46
CA LEU A 6 -47.39 48.35 -24.12
C LEU A 6 -48.26 47.23 -24.74
N GLN A 7 -49.51 47.10 -24.25
CA GLN A 7 -50.64 46.52 -25.00
C GLN A 7 -51.25 47.62 -25.86
N LYS A 8 -51.58 47.27 -27.09
CA LYS A 8 -52.67 47.75 -27.93
C LYS A 8 -52.46 47.04 -29.31
N GLY A 9 -53.27 46.08 -29.75
CA GLY A 9 -54.67 46.27 -30.16
C GLY A 9 -54.72 46.34 -31.66
N CYS A 10 -54.98 45.25 -32.38
CA CYS A 10 -55.58 45.27 -33.72
C CYS A 10 -56.43 43.99 -33.95
N ARG A 11 -57.71 44.11 -33.71
CA ARG A 11 -58.72 43.18 -34.27
C ARG A 11 -58.78 43.37 -35.74
N ARG A 12 -58.51 42.31 -36.54
CA ARG A 12 -58.96 42.15 -37.92
C ARG A 12 -59.47 40.74 -38.17
N SER A 13 -60.62 40.69 -38.75
CA SER A 13 -61.43 39.55 -39.17
C SER A 13 -60.71 38.43 -39.80
N VAL A 14 -60.80 37.21 -39.24
CA VAL A 14 -60.27 35.95 -39.82
C VAL A 14 -61.31 35.47 -40.82
N ASN A 15 -60.99 35.46 -42.07
CA ASN A 15 -61.71 34.93 -43.25
C ASN A 15 -61.66 33.39 -43.23
N ARG A 16 -62.77 32.73 -43.08
CA ARG A 16 -63.01 31.31 -42.80
C ARG A 16 -62.55 30.37 -43.96
N LYS A 17 -61.92 30.86 -45.04
CA LYS A 17 -61.41 30.05 -46.14
C LYS A 17 -59.92 29.77 -46.21
N GLY A 18 -59.11 30.36 -45.33
CA GLY A 18 -57.65 30.16 -45.22
C GLY A 18 -57.18 29.06 -44.25
N THR A 19 -58.11 28.67 -43.31
CA THR A 19 -57.72 27.71 -42.21
C THR A 19 -57.71 26.26 -42.62
N VAL A 20 -58.39 25.85 -43.70
CA VAL A 20 -58.36 24.46 -44.16
C VAL A 20 -57.10 24.18 -44.97
N GLY A 21 -56.55 25.16 -45.67
CA GLY A 21 -55.32 25.00 -46.44
C GLY A 21 -54.05 24.90 -45.57
N ILE A 22 -54.03 25.60 -44.42
CA ILE A 22 -52.86 25.55 -43.48
C ILE A 22 -52.88 24.26 -42.65
N ILE A 23 -54.04 23.72 -42.36
CA ILE A 23 -54.17 22.43 -41.64
C ILE A 23 -53.82 21.28 -42.58
N LEU A 24 -54.13 21.34 -43.87
CA LEU A 24 -53.70 20.33 -44.86
C LEU A 24 -52.21 20.40 -45.19
N LEU A 25 -51.59 21.59 -45.21
CA LEU A 25 -50.15 21.73 -45.41
C LEU A 25 -49.37 21.29 -44.16
N ALA A 26 -49.87 21.55 -42.94
CA ALA A 26 -49.30 21.06 -41.67
C ALA A 26 -49.46 19.53 -41.53
N ALA A 27 -50.56 18.95 -42.04
CA ALA A 27 -50.75 17.50 -42.06
C ALA A 27 -49.84 16.82 -43.10
N ILE A 28 -49.58 17.48 -44.22
CA ILE A 28 -48.67 16.95 -45.29
C ILE A 28 -47.19 17.10 -44.87
N THR A 29 -46.79 18.11 -44.12
CA THR A 29 -45.44 18.26 -43.59
C THR A 29 -45.19 17.36 -42.35
N LEU A 30 -46.19 16.96 -41.61
CA LEU A 30 -46.12 15.94 -40.57
C LEU A 30 -46.07 14.50 -41.13
N ALA A 31 -46.63 14.27 -42.31
CA ALA A 31 -46.53 12.97 -43.02
C ALA A 31 -45.18 12.79 -43.78
N ALA A 32 -44.40 13.85 -43.97
CA ALA A 32 -43.07 13.77 -44.59
C ALA A 32 -41.90 13.57 -43.60
N CYS A 33 -42.12 13.69 -42.27
CA CYS A 33 -41.20 13.29 -41.22
C CYS A 33 -41.78 12.04 -40.58
N GLY A 34 -41.17 10.87 -40.88
CA GLY A 34 -41.59 9.60 -40.29
C GLY A 34 -41.85 9.67 -38.78
N GLY A 35 -42.88 8.94 -38.34
CA GLY A 35 -43.24 8.92 -36.91
C GLY A 35 -42.12 8.54 -35.98
N PRO A 36 -42.26 8.65 -34.66
CA PRO A 36 -41.23 8.28 -33.69
C PRO A 36 -40.67 6.88 -33.97
N GLU A 37 -41.52 5.92 -34.27
CA GLU A 37 -41.12 4.52 -34.60
C GLU A 37 -40.27 4.41 -35.87
N GLU A 38 -40.64 5.15 -36.93
CA GLU A 38 -39.86 5.12 -38.17
C GLU A 38 -38.47 5.77 -37.98
N ARG A 39 -38.38 6.82 -37.17
CA ARG A 39 -37.11 7.42 -36.79
C ARG A 39 -36.28 6.48 -35.92
N LYS A 40 -36.92 5.77 -34.97
CA LYS A 40 -36.28 4.75 -34.12
C LYS A 40 -35.66 3.66 -35.02
N ALA A 41 -36.44 3.06 -35.89
CA ALA A 41 -35.99 2.02 -36.82
C ALA A 41 -34.82 2.50 -37.72
N LYS A 42 -34.88 3.76 -38.20
CA LYS A 42 -33.77 4.33 -39.00
C LYS A 42 -32.51 4.53 -38.20
N TYR A 43 -32.58 4.96 -36.91
CA TYR A 43 -31.40 5.06 -36.10
C TYR A 43 -30.87 3.69 -35.70
N PHE A 44 -31.72 2.70 -35.44
CA PHE A 44 -31.33 1.34 -35.16
C PHE A 44 -30.59 0.71 -36.37
N ALA A 45 -31.15 0.79 -37.57
CA ALA A 45 -30.50 0.32 -38.79
C ALA A 45 -29.13 0.97 -39.04
N ARG A 46 -29.03 2.30 -38.79
CA ARG A 46 -27.73 2.98 -38.88
C ARG A 46 -26.73 2.52 -37.81
N ALA A 47 -27.20 2.21 -36.64
CA ALA A 47 -26.35 1.70 -35.56
C ALA A 47 -25.76 0.35 -35.95
N THR A 48 -26.58 -0.54 -36.56
CA THR A 48 -26.14 -1.84 -37.05
C THR A 48 -25.11 -1.67 -38.19
N GLU A 49 -25.40 -0.80 -39.17
CA GLU A 49 -24.47 -0.49 -40.27
C GLU A 49 -23.12 0.07 -39.72
N TYR A 50 -23.16 0.98 -38.77
CA TYR A 50 -21.94 1.51 -38.16
C TYR A 50 -21.17 0.49 -37.32
N MET A 51 -21.86 -0.45 -36.69
CA MET A 51 -21.24 -1.54 -35.97
C MET A 51 -20.53 -2.50 -36.93
N GLU A 52 -21.17 -2.89 -38.04
CA GLU A 52 -20.57 -3.72 -39.09
C GLU A 52 -19.38 -3.05 -39.76
N ALA A 53 -19.44 -1.71 -39.94
CA ALA A 53 -18.35 -0.91 -40.48
C ALA A 53 -17.27 -0.59 -39.40
N ALA A 54 -17.31 -1.21 -38.23
CA ALA A 54 -16.42 -0.96 -37.07
C ALA A 54 -16.34 0.53 -36.64
N ASN A 55 -17.36 1.33 -36.97
CA ASN A 55 -17.44 2.73 -36.56
C ASN A 55 -18.23 2.87 -35.23
N TYR A 56 -17.63 2.35 -34.18
CA TYR A 56 -18.24 2.28 -32.84
C TYR A 56 -18.66 3.63 -32.27
N PRO A 57 -17.92 4.74 -32.44
CA PRO A 57 -18.36 6.05 -31.96
C PRO A 57 -19.68 6.51 -32.60
N LYS A 58 -19.86 6.27 -33.93
CA LYS A 58 -21.12 6.62 -34.59
C LYS A 58 -22.26 5.65 -34.26
N ALA A 59 -21.96 4.36 -34.09
CA ALA A 59 -22.93 3.37 -33.60
C ALA A 59 -23.47 3.76 -32.23
N ARG A 60 -22.61 4.16 -31.33
CA ARG A 60 -22.98 4.65 -29.97
C ARG A 60 -23.91 5.87 -30.01
N VAL A 61 -23.62 6.86 -30.87
CA VAL A 61 -24.48 8.03 -31.03
C VAL A 61 -25.85 7.64 -31.59
N ALA A 62 -25.90 6.75 -32.59
CA ALA A 62 -27.14 6.26 -33.18
C ALA A 62 -27.98 5.50 -32.13
N LEU A 63 -27.39 4.64 -31.32
CA LEU A 63 -28.08 3.89 -30.26
C LEU A 63 -28.61 4.82 -29.16
N ARG A 64 -27.86 5.83 -28.76
CA ARG A 64 -28.35 6.86 -27.82
C ARG A 64 -29.57 7.58 -28.39
N ASN A 65 -29.67 7.80 -29.70
CA ASN A 65 -30.86 8.39 -30.32
C ASN A 65 -32.01 7.38 -30.37
N VAL A 66 -31.78 6.08 -30.53
CA VAL A 66 -32.82 5.05 -30.37
C VAL A 66 -33.39 5.09 -28.97
N LEU A 67 -32.53 4.99 -27.92
CA LEU A 67 -32.92 4.98 -26.52
C LEU A 67 -33.53 6.31 -26.05
N LYS A 68 -33.25 7.41 -26.73
CA LYS A 68 -33.88 8.70 -26.48
C LYS A 68 -35.36 8.73 -26.99
N ILE A 69 -35.64 7.96 -28.03
CA ILE A 69 -36.99 7.82 -28.57
C ILE A 69 -37.77 6.75 -27.79
N ASP A 70 -37.15 5.61 -27.57
CA ASP A 70 -37.72 4.49 -26.83
C ASP A 70 -36.72 4.00 -25.74
N PRO A 71 -36.80 4.48 -24.53
CA PRO A 71 -35.94 4.08 -23.40
C PRO A 71 -36.13 2.62 -22.93
N LYS A 72 -37.16 1.91 -23.49
CA LYS A 72 -37.45 0.52 -23.11
C LYS A 72 -37.12 -0.48 -24.20
N ASP A 73 -36.42 -0.07 -25.25
CA ASP A 73 -36.03 -0.93 -26.34
C ASP A 73 -34.86 -1.86 -25.89
N ALA A 74 -35.18 -3.10 -25.51
CA ALA A 74 -34.23 -4.07 -25.03
C ALA A 74 -33.19 -4.46 -26.12
N ASP A 75 -33.60 -4.56 -27.38
CA ASP A 75 -32.72 -4.86 -28.54
C ASP A 75 -31.68 -3.76 -28.73
N ALA A 76 -32.08 -2.49 -28.54
CA ALA A 76 -31.15 -1.35 -28.57
C ALA A 76 -30.10 -1.41 -27.47
N TYR A 77 -30.48 -1.83 -26.26
CA TYR A 77 -29.51 -2.06 -25.19
C TYR A 77 -28.54 -3.19 -25.49
N VAL A 78 -29.02 -4.29 -26.07
CA VAL A 78 -28.18 -5.42 -26.48
C VAL A 78 -27.19 -5.00 -27.55
N LEU A 79 -27.66 -4.32 -28.61
CA LEU A 79 -26.76 -3.82 -29.64
C LEU A 79 -25.75 -2.82 -29.11
N PHE A 80 -26.16 -1.99 -28.15
CA PHE A 80 -25.25 -1.06 -27.48
C PHE A 80 -24.19 -1.80 -26.63
N ALA A 81 -24.59 -2.84 -25.90
CA ALA A 81 -23.67 -3.68 -25.15
C ALA A 81 -22.60 -4.31 -26.08
N ARG A 82 -23.01 -4.83 -27.24
CA ARG A 82 -22.10 -5.38 -28.27
C ARG A 82 -21.12 -4.33 -28.81
N VAL A 83 -21.56 -3.07 -28.97
CA VAL A 83 -20.66 -1.95 -29.34
C VAL A 83 -19.63 -1.69 -28.24
N GLU A 84 -20.04 -1.69 -26.97
CA GLU A 84 -19.14 -1.50 -25.84
C GLU A 84 -18.15 -2.68 -25.70
N GLU A 85 -18.60 -3.93 -25.98
CA GLU A 85 -17.71 -5.11 -26.04
C GLU A 85 -16.59 -4.94 -27.08
N LYS A 86 -16.93 -4.49 -28.28
CA LYS A 86 -15.94 -4.26 -29.33
C LYS A 86 -14.91 -3.18 -28.98
N GLU A 87 -15.29 -2.23 -28.15
CA GLU A 87 -14.38 -1.22 -27.58
C GLU A 87 -13.74 -1.65 -26.24
N LYS A 88 -13.95 -2.90 -25.80
CA LYS A 88 -13.42 -3.48 -24.56
C LYS A 88 -13.89 -2.78 -23.28
N ASN A 89 -15.04 -2.10 -23.35
CA ASN A 89 -15.69 -1.44 -22.23
C ASN A 89 -16.60 -2.43 -21.45
N TRP A 90 -16.00 -3.50 -20.95
CA TRP A 90 -16.69 -4.67 -20.37
C TRP A 90 -17.70 -4.30 -19.27
N ARG A 91 -17.36 -3.34 -18.41
CA ARG A 91 -18.25 -2.89 -17.34
C ARG A 91 -19.55 -2.29 -17.90
N ASN A 92 -19.43 -1.44 -18.93
CA ASN A 92 -20.59 -0.83 -19.57
C ASN A 92 -21.41 -1.88 -20.33
N ALA A 93 -20.77 -2.81 -21.01
CA ALA A 93 -21.43 -3.90 -21.71
C ALA A 93 -22.31 -4.73 -20.75
N VAL A 94 -21.75 -5.14 -19.62
CA VAL A 94 -22.50 -5.90 -18.59
C VAL A 94 -23.71 -5.10 -18.08
N GLN A 95 -23.54 -3.80 -17.79
CA GLN A 95 -24.65 -2.96 -17.33
C GLN A 95 -25.77 -2.84 -18.38
N LEU A 96 -25.40 -2.72 -19.64
CA LEU A 96 -26.39 -2.61 -20.74
C LEU A 96 -27.12 -3.94 -20.96
N TYR A 97 -26.44 -5.09 -20.87
CA TYR A 97 -27.09 -6.39 -20.89
C TYR A 97 -28.02 -6.61 -19.69
N GLN A 98 -27.63 -6.16 -18.49
CA GLN A 98 -28.49 -6.21 -17.31
C GLN A 98 -29.73 -5.35 -17.48
N GLU A 99 -29.60 -4.18 -18.11
CA GLU A 99 -30.76 -3.32 -18.40
C GLU A 99 -31.67 -3.95 -19.46
N ALA A 100 -31.12 -4.59 -20.49
CA ALA A 100 -31.89 -5.35 -21.45
C ALA A 100 -32.73 -6.47 -20.79
N VAL A 101 -32.13 -7.26 -19.90
CA VAL A 101 -32.82 -8.33 -19.15
C VAL A 101 -33.84 -7.76 -18.17
N ARG A 102 -33.57 -6.61 -17.57
CA ARG A 102 -34.55 -5.92 -16.69
C ARG A 102 -35.80 -5.51 -17.48
N LEU A 103 -35.66 -5.09 -18.74
CA LEU A 103 -36.74 -4.67 -19.61
C LEU A 103 -37.46 -5.85 -20.26
N SER A 104 -36.74 -6.87 -20.65
CA SER A 104 -37.22 -8.11 -21.24
C SER A 104 -36.54 -9.30 -20.53
N PRO A 105 -37.13 -9.86 -19.47
CA PRO A 105 -36.55 -10.92 -18.65
C PRO A 105 -36.27 -12.24 -19.38
N ASP A 106 -36.86 -12.41 -20.55
CA ASP A 106 -36.69 -13.58 -21.42
C ASP A 106 -35.79 -13.31 -22.66
N HIS A 107 -35.10 -12.15 -22.67
CA HIS A 107 -34.23 -11.79 -23.77
C HIS A 107 -33.02 -12.72 -23.87
N THR A 108 -33.15 -13.75 -24.72
CA THR A 108 -32.20 -14.88 -24.80
C THR A 108 -30.74 -14.43 -25.02
N GLU A 109 -30.51 -13.52 -26.00
CA GLU A 109 -29.15 -13.05 -26.32
C GLU A 109 -28.49 -12.34 -25.12
N ALA A 110 -29.23 -11.46 -24.42
CA ALA A 110 -28.73 -10.74 -23.25
C ALA A 110 -28.43 -11.70 -22.08
N LEU A 111 -29.30 -12.68 -21.85
CA LEU A 111 -29.11 -13.71 -20.82
C LEU A 111 -27.85 -14.56 -21.10
N ILE A 112 -27.66 -15.02 -22.35
CA ILE A 112 -26.48 -15.79 -22.73
C ILE A 112 -25.20 -14.96 -22.59
N ALA A 113 -25.18 -13.70 -23.02
CA ALA A 113 -24.05 -12.81 -22.87
C ALA A 113 -23.70 -12.60 -21.38
N LEU A 114 -24.71 -12.31 -20.51
CA LEU A 114 -24.51 -12.21 -19.07
C LEU A 114 -23.98 -13.52 -18.48
N GLY A 115 -24.50 -14.66 -18.93
CA GLY A 115 -24.04 -15.99 -18.51
C GLY A 115 -22.55 -16.19 -18.75
N LYS A 116 -22.02 -15.77 -19.90
CA LYS A 116 -20.59 -15.81 -20.22
C LYS A 116 -19.78 -14.91 -19.28
N TYR A 117 -20.20 -13.67 -19.03
CA TYR A 117 -19.55 -12.77 -18.09
C TYR A 117 -19.57 -13.28 -16.65
N TYR A 118 -20.67 -13.86 -16.21
CA TYR A 118 -20.78 -14.44 -14.87
C TYR A 118 -19.90 -15.69 -14.73
N LEU A 119 -19.75 -16.46 -15.82
CA LEU A 119 -18.85 -17.63 -15.83
C LEU A 119 -17.38 -17.21 -15.68
N GLU A 120 -16.95 -16.19 -16.41
CA GLU A 120 -15.60 -15.60 -16.27
C GLU A 120 -15.36 -15.06 -14.86
N ALA A 121 -16.38 -14.42 -14.28
CA ALA A 121 -16.35 -13.91 -12.91
C ALA A 121 -16.49 -14.99 -11.81
N ARG A 122 -16.65 -16.27 -12.20
CA ARG A 122 -16.89 -17.42 -11.33
C ARG A 122 -18.14 -17.29 -10.42
N LEU A 123 -19.14 -16.56 -10.91
CA LEU A 123 -20.42 -16.38 -10.23
C LEU A 123 -21.39 -17.50 -10.63
N THR A 124 -21.08 -18.73 -10.25
CA THR A 124 -21.74 -19.97 -10.72
C THR A 124 -23.24 -19.98 -10.49
N ASP A 125 -23.72 -19.44 -9.38
CA ASP A 125 -25.16 -19.32 -9.10
C ASP A 125 -25.87 -18.42 -10.10
N ARG A 126 -25.24 -17.31 -10.47
CA ARG A 126 -25.78 -16.40 -11.50
C ARG A 126 -25.76 -17.01 -12.89
N VAL A 127 -24.71 -17.80 -13.20
CA VAL A 127 -24.68 -18.56 -14.48
C VAL A 127 -25.84 -19.53 -14.54
N MET A 128 -26.11 -20.27 -13.46
CA MET A 128 -27.23 -21.21 -13.39
C MET A 128 -28.57 -20.50 -13.57
N GLU A 129 -28.78 -19.38 -12.88
CA GLU A 129 -30.01 -18.58 -12.95
C GLU A 129 -30.32 -18.14 -14.40
N VAL A 130 -29.35 -17.54 -15.11
CA VAL A 130 -29.58 -17.10 -16.48
C VAL A 130 -29.73 -18.24 -17.46
N ALA A 131 -28.98 -19.34 -17.27
CA ALA A 131 -29.11 -20.52 -18.11
C ALA A 131 -30.52 -21.16 -17.98
N GLU A 132 -31.03 -21.29 -16.77
CA GLU A 132 -32.38 -21.83 -16.50
C GLU A 132 -33.49 -20.90 -17.02
N ALA A 133 -33.28 -19.57 -16.94
CA ALA A 133 -34.23 -18.62 -17.52
C ALA A 133 -34.40 -18.87 -19.04
N VAL A 134 -33.29 -19.06 -19.78
CA VAL A 134 -33.35 -19.39 -21.24
C VAL A 134 -33.96 -20.77 -21.45
N LEU A 135 -33.55 -21.80 -20.71
CA LEU A 135 -34.01 -23.18 -20.87
C LEU A 135 -35.48 -23.39 -20.54
N LYS A 136 -36.08 -22.50 -19.77
CA LYS A 136 -37.53 -22.52 -19.50
C LYS A 136 -38.36 -22.27 -20.79
N GLY A 137 -37.92 -21.37 -21.65
CA GLY A 137 -38.54 -21.08 -22.94
C GLY A 137 -38.03 -21.96 -24.07
N TYR A 138 -36.74 -22.30 -24.04
CA TYR A 138 -36.04 -23.00 -25.10
C TYR A 138 -35.21 -24.16 -24.52
N PRO A 139 -35.84 -25.31 -24.19
CA PRO A 139 -35.17 -26.44 -23.53
C PRO A 139 -33.97 -27.03 -24.28
N SER A 140 -33.95 -26.95 -25.59
CA SER A 140 -32.85 -27.42 -26.43
C SER A 140 -31.83 -26.34 -26.83
N HIS A 141 -31.83 -25.17 -26.15
CA HIS A 141 -30.88 -24.10 -26.46
C HIS A 141 -29.45 -24.52 -26.11
N ALA A 142 -28.59 -24.73 -27.05
CA ALA A 142 -27.25 -25.30 -26.88
C ALA A 142 -26.35 -24.49 -25.96
N GLN A 143 -26.29 -23.15 -26.12
CA GLN A 143 -25.46 -22.28 -25.31
C GLN A 143 -25.92 -22.25 -23.84
N ALA A 144 -27.24 -22.23 -23.61
CA ALA A 144 -27.78 -22.26 -22.25
C ALA A 144 -27.51 -23.59 -21.54
N GLN A 145 -27.59 -24.74 -22.29
CA GLN A 145 -27.18 -26.03 -21.73
C GLN A 145 -25.69 -26.08 -21.45
N ALA A 146 -24.86 -25.50 -22.30
CA ALA A 146 -23.42 -25.40 -22.08
C ALA A 146 -23.10 -24.57 -20.81
N LEU A 147 -23.74 -23.42 -20.64
CA LEU A 147 -23.62 -22.59 -19.43
C LEU A 147 -24.07 -23.33 -18.18
N LYS A 148 -25.19 -24.08 -18.26
CA LYS A 148 -25.69 -24.91 -17.13
C LYS A 148 -24.68 -26.00 -16.74
N ILE A 149 -24.06 -26.66 -17.70
CA ILE A 149 -23.00 -27.66 -17.41
C ILE A 149 -21.78 -26.94 -16.80
N ALA A 150 -21.35 -25.83 -17.38
CA ALA A 150 -20.20 -25.07 -16.91
C ALA A 150 -20.38 -24.58 -15.46
N SER A 151 -21.58 -24.11 -15.08
CA SER A 151 -21.88 -23.64 -13.72
C SER A 151 -21.78 -24.73 -12.65
N GLN A 152 -21.92 -26.02 -13.01
CA GLN A 152 -21.78 -27.15 -12.10
C GLN A 152 -20.31 -27.53 -11.83
N VAL A 153 -19.37 -26.98 -12.58
CA VAL A 153 -17.94 -27.27 -12.44
C VAL A 153 -17.30 -26.30 -11.44
N VAL A 154 -17.58 -26.47 -10.17
CA VAL A 154 -17.08 -25.60 -9.08
C VAL A 154 -15.76 -26.09 -8.44
N SER A 155 -15.38 -27.35 -8.70
CA SER A 155 -14.13 -27.94 -8.23
C SER A 155 -13.53 -28.88 -9.28
N ASP A 156 -12.26 -29.26 -9.05
CA ASP A 156 -11.57 -30.20 -9.94
C ASP A 156 -12.27 -31.57 -10.02
N GLU A 157 -12.88 -32.00 -8.92
CA GLU A 157 -13.66 -33.25 -8.82
C GLU A 157 -14.93 -33.19 -9.68
N ALA A 158 -15.56 -32.03 -9.81
CA ALA A 158 -16.77 -31.81 -10.61
C ALA A 158 -16.54 -31.90 -12.13
N VAL A 159 -15.30 -31.86 -12.58
CA VAL A 159 -14.95 -31.95 -14.02
C VAL A 159 -15.29 -33.33 -14.59
N LEU A 160 -15.00 -34.43 -13.86
CA LEU A 160 -15.23 -35.79 -14.35
C LEU A 160 -16.71 -36.08 -14.68
N PRO A 161 -17.69 -35.76 -13.80
CA PRO A 161 -19.09 -35.97 -14.13
C PRO A 161 -19.66 -34.98 -15.16
N ALA A 162 -18.99 -33.85 -15.43
CA ALA A 162 -19.40 -32.89 -16.45
C ALA A 162 -19.04 -33.32 -17.88
N ILE A 163 -17.93 -34.05 -18.07
CA ILE A 163 -17.48 -34.50 -19.40
C ILE A 163 -18.55 -35.30 -20.14
N PRO A 164 -19.16 -36.39 -19.60
CA PRO A 164 -20.19 -37.13 -20.33
C PRO A 164 -21.40 -36.27 -20.74
N LYS A 165 -21.80 -35.32 -19.90
CA LYS A 165 -22.90 -34.41 -20.22
C LYS A 165 -22.53 -33.48 -21.37
N ALA A 166 -21.32 -32.92 -21.37
CA ALA A 166 -20.82 -32.09 -22.47
C ALA A 166 -20.61 -32.89 -23.76
N GLU A 167 -20.19 -34.16 -23.69
CA GLU A 167 -20.08 -35.07 -24.84
C GLU A 167 -21.43 -35.40 -25.48
N VAL A 168 -22.49 -35.55 -24.68
CA VAL A 168 -23.84 -35.71 -25.17
C VAL A 168 -24.29 -34.46 -25.91
N LEU A 169 -24.10 -33.30 -25.28
CA LEU A 169 -24.43 -32.00 -25.87
C LEU A 169 -23.67 -31.77 -27.19
N ALA A 170 -22.38 -32.12 -27.24
CA ALA A 170 -21.56 -31.96 -28.45
C ALA A 170 -21.90 -32.96 -29.58
N ARG A 171 -22.58 -34.05 -29.27
CA ARG A 171 -23.16 -34.94 -30.27
C ARG A 171 -24.43 -34.36 -30.91
N GLU A 172 -25.24 -33.70 -30.11
CA GLU A 172 -26.47 -33.03 -30.55
C GLU A 172 -26.16 -31.75 -31.33
N PHE A 173 -25.18 -30.96 -30.81
CA PHE A 173 -24.75 -29.68 -31.40
C PHE A 173 -23.26 -29.69 -31.80
N PRO A 174 -22.85 -30.43 -32.79
CA PRO A 174 -21.45 -30.75 -33.06
C PRO A 174 -20.60 -29.59 -33.56
N THR A 175 -21.21 -28.52 -34.03
CA THR A 175 -20.53 -27.34 -34.55
C THR A 175 -20.77 -26.09 -33.74
N GLU A 176 -21.55 -26.17 -32.63
CA GLU A 176 -21.84 -25.01 -31.81
C GLU A 176 -20.58 -24.54 -31.08
N PRO A 177 -20.14 -23.29 -31.24
CA PRO A 177 -18.89 -22.78 -30.67
C PRO A 177 -18.81 -22.92 -29.15
N ASP A 178 -19.83 -22.49 -28.39
CA ASP A 178 -19.82 -22.53 -26.94
C ASP A 178 -19.79 -23.95 -26.37
N VAL A 179 -20.42 -24.91 -27.07
CA VAL A 179 -20.37 -26.32 -26.71
C VAL A 179 -18.97 -26.92 -26.95
N ALA A 180 -18.34 -26.57 -28.06
CA ALA A 180 -16.98 -27.01 -28.38
C ALA A 180 -15.97 -26.43 -27.39
N ILE A 181 -16.11 -25.14 -27.00
CA ILE A 181 -15.27 -24.47 -26.01
C ILE A 181 -15.44 -25.11 -24.63
N LEU A 182 -16.68 -25.37 -24.19
CA LEU A 182 -16.94 -26.08 -22.93
C LEU A 182 -16.24 -27.45 -22.93
N LEU A 183 -16.47 -28.27 -23.94
CA LEU A 183 -15.91 -29.62 -24.03
C LEU A 183 -14.38 -29.58 -24.01
N ALA A 184 -13.79 -28.66 -24.79
CA ALA A 184 -12.34 -28.48 -24.86
C ALA A 184 -11.76 -28.00 -23.54
N THR A 185 -12.48 -27.15 -22.80
CA THR A 185 -12.08 -26.69 -21.45
C THR A 185 -12.05 -27.87 -20.48
N LEU A 186 -13.10 -28.71 -20.45
CA LEU A 186 -13.19 -29.89 -19.57
C LEU A 186 -12.10 -30.92 -19.88
N TYR A 187 -11.87 -31.18 -21.16
CA TYR A 187 -10.79 -32.09 -21.61
C TYR A 187 -9.42 -31.51 -21.24
N GLY A 188 -9.21 -30.19 -21.44
CA GLY A 188 -7.95 -29.53 -21.15
C GLY A 188 -7.60 -29.58 -19.65
N GLN A 189 -8.59 -29.47 -18.73
CA GLN A 189 -8.40 -29.65 -17.29
C GLN A 189 -7.96 -31.08 -16.92
N ARG A 190 -8.30 -32.10 -17.75
CA ARG A 190 -7.88 -33.51 -17.60
C ARG A 190 -6.70 -33.86 -18.50
N GLN A 191 -6.01 -32.88 -19.10
CA GLN A 191 -4.87 -33.07 -19.99
C GLN A 191 -5.18 -33.94 -21.26
N ARG A 192 -6.47 -34.07 -21.61
CA ARG A 192 -6.94 -34.75 -22.81
C ARG A 192 -6.88 -33.78 -24.00
N TYR A 193 -5.69 -33.31 -24.30
CA TYR A 193 -5.51 -32.19 -25.27
C TYR A 193 -5.89 -32.56 -26.69
N ARG A 194 -5.69 -33.82 -27.13
CA ARG A 194 -6.09 -34.28 -28.49
C ARG A 194 -7.58 -34.24 -28.70
N GLU A 195 -8.34 -34.65 -27.68
CA GLU A 195 -9.80 -34.63 -27.76
C GLU A 195 -10.32 -33.19 -27.71
N ALA A 196 -9.70 -32.34 -26.89
CA ALA A 196 -10.00 -30.89 -26.84
C ALA A 196 -9.76 -30.22 -28.22
N GLU A 197 -8.62 -30.46 -28.82
CA GLU A 197 -8.28 -29.96 -30.16
C GLU A 197 -9.28 -30.45 -31.22
N HIS A 198 -9.62 -31.72 -31.24
CA HIS A 198 -10.58 -32.28 -32.19
C HIS A 198 -11.98 -31.67 -32.09
N ALA A 199 -12.45 -31.41 -30.85
CA ALA A 199 -13.74 -30.73 -30.62
C ALA A 199 -13.74 -29.31 -31.23
N LEU A 200 -12.68 -28.55 -30.95
CA LEU A 200 -12.54 -27.17 -31.47
C LEU A 200 -12.36 -27.11 -32.99
N GLN A 201 -11.55 -28.03 -33.57
CA GLN A 201 -11.36 -28.09 -35.01
C GLN A 201 -12.65 -28.39 -35.76
N ARG A 202 -13.51 -29.24 -35.21
CA ARG A 202 -14.82 -29.54 -35.80
C ARG A 202 -15.74 -28.33 -35.84
N ALA A 203 -15.76 -27.51 -34.77
CA ALA A 203 -16.51 -26.25 -34.76
C ALA A 203 -15.88 -25.21 -35.72
N LEU A 204 -14.54 -25.12 -35.77
CA LEU A 204 -13.80 -24.22 -36.66
C LEU A 204 -13.97 -24.59 -38.15
N ALA A 205 -14.35 -25.82 -38.48
CA ALA A 205 -14.71 -26.18 -39.88
C ALA A 205 -16.02 -25.50 -40.32
N ALA A 206 -16.96 -25.27 -39.40
CA ALA A 206 -18.19 -24.52 -39.64
C ALA A 206 -18.02 -23.00 -39.48
N TYR A 207 -17.24 -22.58 -38.50
CA TYR A 207 -16.99 -21.17 -38.14
C TYR A 207 -15.50 -20.83 -38.23
N PRO A 208 -14.88 -20.77 -39.41
CA PRO A 208 -13.43 -20.67 -39.57
C PRO A 208 -12.81 -19.36 -39.09
N GLN A 209 -13.60 -18.33 -38.89
CA GLN A 209 -13.15 -17.01 -38.45
C GLN A 209 -13.55 -16.69 -37.01
N ASP A 210 -14.10 -17.67 -36.27
CA ASP A 210 -14.50 -17.47 -34.89
C ASP A 210 -13.28 -17.35 -33.99
N LEU A 211 -13.08 -16.16 -33.41
CA LEU A 211 -11.93 -15.84 -32.58
C LEU A 211 -11.96 -16.53 -31.22
N ASP A 212 -13.14 -16.84 -30.68
CA ASP A 212 -13.25 -17.52 -29.37
C ASP A 212 -12.84 -18.98 -29.50
N LEU A 213 -13.22 -19.64 -30.63
CA LEU A 213 -12.74 -20.97 -30.97
C LEU A 213 -11.22 -20.97 -31.22
N LEU A 214 -10.68 -19.98 -31.95
CA LEU A 214 -9.25 -19.86 -32.22
C LEU A 214 -8.47 -19.59 -30.91
N ASN A 215 -8.96 -18.73 -30.02
CA ASN A 215 -8.38 -18.49 -28.70
C ASN A 215 -8.34 -19.75 -27.82
N SER A 216 -9.45 -20.50 -27.80
CA SER A 216 -9.54 -21.76 -27.06
C SER A 216 -8.58 -22.80 -27.62
N LEU A 217 -8.49 -22.93 -28.97
CA LEU A 217 -7.55 -23.84 -29.63
C LEU A 217 -6.10 -23.46 -29.32
N ASN A 218 -5.74 -22.18 -29.40
CA ASN A 218 -4.41 -21.71 -29.01
C ASN A 218 -4.08 -22.06 -27.56
N THR A 219 -5.03 -21.94 -26.64
CA THR A 219 -4.85 -22.30 -25.22
C THR A 219 -4.60 -23.81 -25.07
N VAL A 220 -5.36 -24.65 -25.74
CA VAL A 220 -5.19 -26.11 -25.74
C VAL A 220 -3.83 -26.51 -26.28
N LEU A 221 -3.43 -26.00 -27.46
CA LEU A 221 -2.15 -26.30 -28.09
C LEU A 221 -0.95 -25.82 -27.25
N THR A 222 -1.07 -24.64 -26.62
CA THR A 222 -0.04 -24.13 -25.71
C THR A 222 0.15 -25.04 -24.50
N ARG A 223 -0.94 -25.53 -23.90
CA ARG A 223 -0.90 -26.50 -22.79
C ARG A 223 -0.40 -27.87 -23.20
N ALA A 224 -0.68 -28.27 -24.42
CA ALA A 224 -0.16 -29.50 -25.02
C ALA A 224 1.32 -29.42 -25.41
N ASN A 225 1.96 -28.27 -25.28
CA ASN A 225 3.30 -27.97 -25.77
C ASN A 225 3.46 -28.11 -27.28
N ASP A 226 2.37 -28.02 -28.08
CA ASP A 226 2.42 -27.93 -29.52
C ASP A 226 2.67 -26.47 -29.94
N SER A 227 3.94 -26.10 -29.92
CA SER A 227 4.36 -24.75 -30.29
C SER A 227 4.06 -24.43 -31.78
N ALA A 228 4.22 -25.38 -32.66
CA ALA A 228 3.95 -25.17 -34.12
C ALA A 228 2.46 -24.98 -34.38
N GLY A 229 1.61 -25.76 -33.72
CA GLY A 229 0.16 -25.59 -33.79
C GLY A 229 -0.29 -24.25 -33.24
N ALA A 230 0.23 -23.87 -32.04
CA ALA A 230 -0.09 -22.58 -31.42
C ALA A 230 0.29 -21.40 -32.31
N GLU A 231 1.48 -21.41 -32.93
CA GLU A 231 1.91 -20.36 -33.84
C GLU A 231 0.97 -20.24 -35.06
N ARG A 232 0.60 -21.38 -35.71
CA ARG A 232 -0.34 -21.38 -36.82
C ARG A 232 -1.68 -20.75 -36.46
N VAL A 233 -2.20 -21.08 -35.31
CA VAL A 233 -3.47 -20.51 -34.81
C VAL A 233 -3.38 -19.01 -34.55
N ILE A 234 -2.30 -18.52 -33.90
CA ILE A 234 -2.12 -17.07 -33.68
C ILE A 234 -1.99 -16.34 -35.04
N ARG A 235 -1.27 -16.90 -36.01
CA ARG A 235 -1.20 -16.32 -37.36
C ARG A 235 -2.56 -16.24 -38.01
N ARG A 236 -3.40 -17.29 -37.89
CA ARG A 236 -4.79 -17.29 -38.40
C ARG A 236 -5.63 -16.22 -37.71
N MET A 237 -5.45 -15.96 -36.41
CA MET A 237 -6.13 -14.85 -35.73
C MET A 237 -5.75 -13.49 -36.34
N ILE A 238 -4.47 -13.30 -36.71
CA ILE A 238 -4.00 -12.10 -37.41
C ILE A 238 -4.62 -12.01 -38.84
N GLU A 239 -4.84 -13.12 -39.51
CA GLU A 239 -5.53 -13.13 -40.82
C GLU A 239 -7.01 -12.75 -40.69
N VAL A 240 -7.67 -13.16 -39.62
CA VAL A 240 -9.08 -12.79 -39.30
C VAL A 240 -9.19 -11.31 -38.94
N GLU A 241 -8.30 -10.79 -38.08
CA GLU A 241 -8.27 -9.39 -37.72
C GLU A 241 -6.89 -8.76 -38.03
N PRO A 242 -6.64 -8.38 -39.32
CA PRO A 242 -5.33 -7.90 -39.76
C PRO A 242 -4.83 -6.62 -39.05
N GLU A 243 -5.73 -5.79 -38.53
CA GLU A 243 -5.38 -4.54 -37.85
C GLU A 243 -5.22 -4.69 -36.35
N SER A 244 -5.52 -5.86 -35.78
CA SER A 244 -5.42 -6.11 -34.33
C SER A 244 -3.96 -6.07 -33.88
N LEU A 245 -3.65 -5.13 -32.98
CA LEU A 245 -2.37 -5.09 -32.27
C LEU A 245 -2.24 -6.27 -31.28
N ASP A 246 -3.34 -6.67 -30.66
CA ASP A 246 -3.34 -7.71 -29.61
C ASP A 246 -2.89 -9.08 -30.17
N HIS A 247 -3.33 -9.44 -31.37
CA HIS A 247 -2.91 -10.71 -32.00
C HIS A 247 -1.42 -10.68 -32.34
N ARG A 248 -0.89 -9.55 -32.79
CA ARG A 248 0.54 -9.37 -33.05
C ARG A 248 1.36 -9.39 -31.78
N LEU A 249 0.87 -8.77 -30.73
CA LEU A 249 1.50 -8.85 -29.40
C LEU A 249 1.56 -10.29 -28.90
N ARG A 250 0.48 -11.05 -29.05
CA ARG A 250 0.44 -12.47 -28.70
C ARG A 250 1.48 -13.26 -29.48
N LEU A 251 1.62 -13.02 -30.80
CA LEU A 251 2.63 -13.67 -31.63
C LEU A 251 4.05 -13.25 -31.20
N ALA A 252 4.27 -11.98 -30.93
CA ALA A 252 5.56 -11.50 -30.47
C ALA A 252 5.93 -12.10 -29.09
N GLN A 253 4.99 -12.16 -28.16
CA GLN A 253 5.17 -12.83 -26.85
C GLN A 253 5.46 -14.32 -27.00
N PHE A 254 4.75 -14.98 -27.92
CA PHE A 254 5.04 -16.37 -28.26
C PHE A 254 6.50 -16.55 -28.70
N TYR A 255 7.00 -15.71 -29.60
CA TYR A 255 8.39 -15.76 -30.04
C TYR A 255 9.40 -15.41 -28.93
N VAL A 256 9.07 -14.43 -28.08
CA VAL A 256 9.91 -14.11 -26.91
C VAL A 256 10.04 -15.31 -25.97
N LYS A 257 8.92 -16.00 -25.69
CA LYS A 257 8.92 -17.22 -24.84
C LYS A 257 9.81 -18.33 -25.43
N HIS A 258 9.92 -18.42 -26.75
CA HIS A 258 10.75 -19.40 -27.43
C HIS A 258 12.15 -18.86 -27.81
N SER A 259 12.56 -17.73 -27.28
CA SER A 259 13.84 -17.06 -27.55
C SER A 259 14.07 -16.66 -29.01
N ALA A 260 13.02 -16.64 -29.81
CA ALA A 260 13.04 -16.28 -31.25
C ALA A 260 12.88 -14.75 -31.42
N TYR A 261 13.80 -13.99 -30.81
CA TYR A 261 13.69 -12.54 -30.69
C TYR A 261 13.64 -11.79 -32.02
N GLY A 262 14.35 -12.25 -33.06
CA GLY A 262 14.31 -11.63 -34.38
C GLY A 262 12.93 -11.73 -35.03
N GLN A 263 12.22 -12.85 -34.83
CA GLN A 263 10.85 -13.03 -35.29
C GLN A 263 9.87 -12.13 -34.50
N ALA A 264 10.06 -12.01 -33.17
CA ALA A 264 9.28 -11.10 -32.36
C ALA A 264 9.43 -9.64 -32.84
N GLU A 265 10.66 -9.19 -33.10
CA GLU A 265 10.93 -7.85 -33.63
C GLU A 265 10.26 -7.64 -34.98
N THR A 266 10.35 -8.61 -35.88
CA THR A 266 9.72 -8.54 -37.23
C THR A 266 8.22 -8.32 -37.11
N VAL A 267 7.53 -9.07 -36.24
CA VAL A 267 6.08 -8.94 -36.00
C VAL A 267 5.73 -7.56 -35.44
N LEU A 268 6.53 -7.03 -34.50
CA LEU A 268 6.28 -5.71 -33.90
C LEU A 268 6.57 -4.57 -34.89
N ARG A 269 7.57 -4.70 -35.75
CA ARG A 269 7.82 -3.77 -36.86
C ARG A 269 6.71 -3.78 -37.91
N ASP A 270 6.15 -4.96 -38.25
CA ASP A 270 4.95 -5.06 -39.09
C ASP A 270 3.76 -4.36 -38.45
N ALA A 271 3.59 -4.49 -37.11
CA ALA A 271 2.56 -3.76 -36.39
C ALA A 271 2.68 -2.24 -36.55
N VAL A 272 3.89 -1.70 -36.44
CA VAL A 272 4.17 -0.26 -36.67
C VAL A 272 3.94 0.14 -38.12
N ALA A 273 4.36 -0.69 -39.09
CA ALA A 273 4.22 -0.40 -40.52
C ALA A 273 2.75 -0.31 -40.95
N ARG A 274 1.86 -1.08 -40.32
CA ARG A 274 0.41 -1.06 -40.63
C ARG A 274 -0.29 0.19 -40.16
N ASP A 275 0.14 0.76 -39.05
CA ASP A 275 -0.37 2.02 -38.57
C ASP A 275 0.80 2.88 -38.06
N PRO A 276 1.46 3.61 -38.95
CA PRO A 276 2.60 4.43 -38.63
C PRO A 276 2.29 5.61 -37.71
N ASN A 277 1.04 5.99 -37.55
CA ASN A 277 0.62 7.08 -36.68
C ASN A 277 0.24 6.64 -35.27
N SER A 278 0.27 5.34 -34.99
CA SER A 278 -0.05 4.80 -33.67
C SER A 278 1.13 4.98 -32.71
N GLU A 279 0.97 5.85 -31.71
CA GLU A 279 1.92 5.98 -30.59
C GLU A 279 2.09 4.64 -29.86
N GLN A 280 0.99 3.95 -29.61
CA GLN A 280 0.96 2.68 -28.88
C GLN A 280 1.81 1.60 -29.54
N ARG A 281 1.69 1.40 -30.86
CA ARG A 281 2.48 0.39 -31.59
C ARG A 281 3.99 0.66 -31.50
N ARG A 282 4.38 1.95 -31.56
CA ARG A 282 5.77 2.38 -31.43
C ARG A 282 6.31 2.20 -30.01
N LEU A 283 5.51 2.53 -28.98
CA LEU A 283 5.85 2.30 -27.59
C LEU A 283 6.06 0.82 -27.30
N VAL A 284 5.18 -0.04 -27.80
CA VAL A 284 5.31 -1.49 -27.65
C VAL A 284 6.60 -2.03 -28.28
N LEU A 285 7.00 -1.54 -29.46
CA LEU A 285 8.26 -1.92 -30.09
C LEU A 285 9.46 -1.45 -29.24
N ALA A 286 9.40 -0.24 -28.68
CA ALA A 286 10.44 0.26 -27.78
C ALA A 286 10.51 -0.57 -26.49
N GLU A 287 9.37 -0.89 -25.88
CA GLU A 287 9.27 -1.72 -24.68
C GLU A 287 9.86 -3.12 -24.89
N PHE A 288 9.66 -3.72 -26.05
CA PHE A 288 10.30 -4.99 -26.42
C PHE A 288 11.83 -4.92 -26.27
N PHE A 289 12.47 -3.85 -26.77
CA PHE A 289 13.92 -3.66 -26.60
C PHE A 289 14.31 -3.37 -25.17
N VAL A 290 13.52 -2.55 -24.46
CA VAL A 290 13.74 -2.25 -23.03
C VAL A 290 13.72 -3.54 -22.17
N ASN A 291 12.78 -4.45 -22.44
CA ASN A 291 12.65 -5.72 -21.71
C ASN A 291 13.81 -6.68 -21.99
N ARG A 292 14.47 -6.53 -23.12
CA ARG A 292 15.70 -7.26 -23.49
C ARG A 292 16.98 -6.58 -22.99
N ASN A 293 16.85 -5.47 -22.28
CA ASN A 293 17.97 -4.62 -21.87
C ASN A 293 18.80 -4.05 -23.05
N ASP A 294 18.21 -3.99 -24.25
CA ASP A 294 18.78 -3.33 -25.43
C ASP A 294 18.30 -1.88 -25.47
N LEU A 295 18.83 -1.09 -24.54
CA LEU A 295 18.40 0.30 -24.33
C LEU A 295 18.77 1.19 -25.52
N SER A 296 19.82 0.87 -26.25
CA SER A 296 20.27 1.60 -27.45
C SER A 296 19.27 1.47 -28.60
N SER A 297 18.76 0.25 -28.86
CA SER A 297 17.73 0.04 -29.86
C SER A 297 16.40 0.68 -29.46
N ALA A 298 16.05 0.63 -28.16
CA ALA A 298 14.87 1.34 -27.63
C ALA A 298 14.97 2.87 -27.85
N GLU A 299 16.13 3.47 -27.56
CA GLU A 299 16.39 4.91 -27.77
C GLU A 299 16.20 5.28 -29.24
N ARG A 300 16.82 4.53 -30.15
CA ARG A 300 16.71 4.78 -31.60
C ARG A 300 15.25 4.74 -32.05
N VAL A 301 14.50 3.69 -31.65
CA VAL A 301 13.07 3.54 -32.03
C VAL A 301 12.24 4.70 -31.50
N LEU A 302 12.45 5.14 -30.26
CA LEU A 302 11.70 6.23 -29.67
C LEU A 302 12.06 7.58 -30.29
N LEU A 303 13.36 7.85 -30.57
CA LEU A 303 13.79 9.08 -31.22
C LEU A 303 13.29 9.18 -32.66
N GLU A 304 13.34 8.08 -33.42
CA GLU A 304 12.74 8.03 -34.77
C GLU A 304 11.22 8.26 -34.69
N ALA A 305 10.57 7.66 -33.70
CA ALA A 305 9.13 7.82 -33.48
C ALA A 305 8.75 9.28 -33.15
N THR A 306 9.47 9.93 -32.26
CA THR A 306 9.22 11.33 -31.87
C THR A 306 9.55 12.31 -33.01
N ALA A 307 10.55 12.02 -33.85
CA ALA A 307 10.83 12.82 -35.03
C ALA A 307 9.68 12.76 -36.07
N GLN A 308 9.02 11.60 -36.23
CA GLN A 308 7.90 11.43 -37.14
C GLN A 308 6.56 11.93 -36.56
N LEU A 309 6.38 11.84 -35.25
CA LEU A 309 5.18 12.24 -34.51
C LEU A 309 5.55 13.22 -33.39
N PRO A 310 5.95 14.45 -33.72
CA PRO A 310 6.50 15.39 -32.73
C PRO A 310 5.50 15.81 -31.64
N TYR A 311 4.20 15.74 -31.93
CA TYR A 311 3.15 16.09 -30.95
C TYR A 311 2.60 14.89 -30.18
N ALA A 312 3.23 13.72 -30.32
CA ALA A 312 2.89 12.51 -29.60
C ALA A 312 3.48 12.54 -28.19
N SER A 313 2.75 13.10 -27.23
CA SER A 313 3.25 13.27 -25.86
C SER A 313 3.67 11.95 -25.21
N GLN A 314 2.97 10.84 -25.48
CA GLN A 314 3.31 9.53 -24.89
C GLN A 314 4.67 9.01 -25.39
N LEU A 315 5.04 9.28 -26.63
CA LEU A 315 6.37 8.94 -27.16
C LEU A 315 7.46 9.78 -26.46
N GLN A 316 7.22 11.08 -26.26
CA GLN A 316 8.14 11.96 -25.54
C GLN A 316 8.31 11.51 -24.07
N PHE A 317 7.23 11.07 -23.40
CA PHE A 317 7.30 10.40 -22.10
C PHE A 317 8.10 9.10 -22.15
N GLY A 318 7.94 8.32 -23.21
CA GLY A 318 8.71 7.09 -23.44
C GLY A 318 10.22 7.37 -23.48
N VAL A 319 10.64 8.42 -24.21
CA VAL A 319 12.05 8.88 -24.26
C VAL A 319 12.54 9.27 -22.88
N ALA A 320 11.78 10.09 -22.14
CA ALA A 320 12.16 10.55 -20.80
C ALA A 320 12.29 9.36 -19.82
N ALA A 321 11.33 8.43 -19.83
CA ALA A 321 11.36 7.22 -19.00
C ALA A 321 12.56 6.31 -19.34
N LEU A 322 12.91 6.19 -20.62
CA LEU A 322 14.10 5.46 -21.05
C LEU A 322 15.39 6.11 -20.49
N TYR A 323 15.53 7.43 -20.55
CA TYR A 323 16.68 8.14 -19.98
C TYR A 323 16.79 7.95 -18.46
N VAL A 324 15.65 7.95 -17.72
CA VAL A 324 15.65 7.60 -16.28
C VAL A 324 16.20 6.19 -16.09
N ARG A 325 15.77 5.21 -16.90
CA ARG A 325 16.23 3.82 -16.82
C ARG A 325 17.73 3.67 -17.17
N MET A 326 18.23 4.49 -18.07
CA MET A 326 19.65 4.53 -18.45
C MET A 326 20.53 5.27 -17.42
N GLY A 327 19.95 5.85 -16.37
CA GLY A 327 20.68 6.70 -15.40
C GLY A 327 21.09 8.06 -15.97
N GLN A 328 20.55 8.45 -17.13
CA GLN A 328 20.84 9.74 -17.79
C GLN A 328 19.86 10.81 -17.29
N GLU A 329 19.93 11.10 -15.98
CA GLU A 329 18.97 11.99 -15.30
C GLU A 329 18.87 13.40 -15.91
N ALA A 330 19.98 13.97 -16.38
CA ALA A 330 19.98 15.29 -17.03
C ALA A 330 19.10 15.27 -18.29
N LYS A 331 19.29 14.29 -19.17
CA LYS A 331 18.47 14.17 -20.39
C LYS A 331 16.99 13.91 -20.09
N ALA A 332 16.69 13.08 -19.09
CA ALA A 332 15.31 12.86 -18.66
C ALA A 332 14.65 14.15 -18.18
N ARG A 333 15.37 14.93 -17.38
CA ARG A 333 14.93 16.24 -16.89
C ARG A 333 14.67 17.22 -18.02
N ASP A 334 15.58 17.28 -19.01
CA ASP A 334 15.42 18.13 -20.18
C ASP A 334 14.16 17.77 -20.98
N GLN A 335 13.89 16.48 -21.17
CA GLN A 335 12.67 15.99 -21.83
C GLN A 335 11.40 16.37 -21.08
N TYR A 336 11.34 16.14 -19.76
CA TYR A 336 10.17 16.56 -18.96
C TYR A 336 10.00 18.08 -18.97
N THR A 337 11.09 18.84 -18.94
CA THR A 337 11.04 20.31 -19.03
C THR A 337 10.53 20.76 -20.40
N ALA A 338 10.91 20.10 -21.48
CA ALA A 338 10.38 20.35 -22.82
C ALA A 338 8.88 20.10 -22.89
N LEU A 339 8.41 18.96 -22.37
CA LEU A 339 6.98 18.62 -22.25
C LEU A 339 6.21 19.68 -21.44
N ILE A 340 6.74 20.14 -20.31
CA ILE A 340 6.12 21.21 -19.51
C ILE A 340 6.00 22.49 -20.32
N ARG A 341 7.04 22.87 -21.06
CA ARG A 341 7.03 24.07 -21.90
C ARG A 341 6.03 24.00 -23.04
N GLU A 342 5.89 22.82 -23.68
CA GLU A 342 5.00 22.59 -24.81
C GLU A 342 3.53 22.48 -24.41
N TYR A 343 3.26 21.74 -23.33
CA TYR A 343 1.88 21.42 -22.92
C TYR A 343 1.37 22.26 -21.74
N ASN A 344 2.25 22.94 -21.00
CA ASN A 344 1.93 23.81 -19.87
C ASN A 344 0.91 23.19 -18.87
N GLU A 345 -0.30 23.76 -18.76
CA GLU A 345 -1.39 23.32 -17.88
C GLU A 345 -2.26 22.21 -18.48
N LYS A 346 -1.98 21.77 -19.70
CA LYS A 346 -2.66 20.60 -20.27
C LYS A 346 -2.24 19.31 -19.55
N PRO A 347 -3.02 18.23 -19.65
CA PRO A 347 -2.74 16.98 -18.94
C PRO A 347 -1.30 16.50 -19.06
N ALA A 348 -0.72 16.52 -20.28
CA ALA A 348 0.66 16.08 -20.48
C ALA A 348 1.69 16.97 -19.77
N GLY A 349 1.49 18.30 -19.74
CA GLY A 349 2.38 19.22 -19.01
C GLY A 349 2.32 19.02 -17.51
N LEU A 350 1.11 18.81 -16.97
CA LEU A 350 0.91 18.52 -15.55
C LEU A 350 1.51 17.14 -15.16
N GLU A 351 1.35 16.12 -16.01
CA GLU A 351 1.99 14.83 -15.81
C GLU A 351 3.51 14.92 -15.81
N ALA A 352 4.09 15.66 -16.75
CA ALA A 352 5.53 15.91 -16.81
C ALA A 352 6.05 16.65 -15.56
N LYS A 353 5.29 17.62 -15.01
CA LYS A 353 5.61 18.27 -13.72
C LYS A 353 5.66 17.26 -12.58
N VAL A 354 4.71 16.32 -12.50
CA VAL A 354 4.73 15.27 -11.47
C VAL A 354 5.94 14.36 -11.62
N LYS A 355 6.31 13.98 -12.86
CA LYS A 355 7.51 13.15 -13.11
C LYS A 355 8.79 13.87 -12.71
N LEU A 356 8.87 15.18 -13.00
CA LEU A 356 10.01 16.00 -12.57
C LEU A 356 10.07 16.12 -11.05
N ALA A 357 8.93 16.34 -10.38
CA ALA A 357 8.83 16.36 -8.93
C ALA A 357 9.23 15.01 -8.31
N GLU A 358 8.86 13.88 -8.93
CA GLU A 358 9.29 12.55 -8.49
C GLU A 358 10.82 12.38 -8.58
N MET A 359 11.46 12.89 -9.63
CA MET A 359 12.92 12.91 -9.74
C MET A 359 13.56 13.77 -8.65
N ASP A 360 13.03 14.96 -8.37
CA ASP A 360 13.51 15.84 -7.31
C ASP A 360 13.34 15.21 -5.91
N PHE A 361 12.22 14.57 -5.67
CA PHE A 361 11.99 13.82 -4.43
C PHE A 361 13.01 12.69 -4.23
N ARG A 362 13.29 11.89 -5.28
CA ARG A 362 14.32 10.84 -5.24
C ARG A 362 15.73 11.40 -5.01
N ALA A 363 16.01 12.57 -5.54
CA ALA A 363 17.27 13.29 -5.33
C ALA A 363 17.37 13.98 -3.95
N GLY A 364 16.37 13.81 -3.07
CA GLY A 364 16.33 14.45 -1.74
C GLY A 364 15.94 15.93 -1.73
N LYS A 365 15.55 16.49 -2.87
CA LYS A 365 15.11 17.89 -3.01
C LYS A 365 13.62 18.04 -2.66
N GLN A 366 13.29 17.76 -1.40
CA GLN A 366 11.90 17.66 -0.95
C GLN A 366 11.09 18.94 -1.16
N ILE A 367 11.66 20.13 -0.83
CA ILE A 367 10.96 21.41 -0.94
C ILE A 367 10.57 21.71 -2.38
N GLU A 368 11.47 21.45 -3.32
CA GLU A 368 11.23 21.65 -4.74
C GLU A 368 10.16 20.69 -5.30
N ALA A 369 10.25 19.41 -4.91
CA ALA A 369 9.24 18.40 -5.27
C ALA A 369 7.83 18.78 -4.76
N GLU A 370 7.73 19.25 -3.52
CA GLU A 370 6.47 19.72 -2.93
C GLU A 370 5.89 20.91 -3.70
N ARG A 371 6.71 21.90 -3.98
CA ARG A 371 6.29 23.09 -4.75
C ARG A 371 5.69 22.70 -6.11
N GLN A 372 6.38 21.82 -6.85
CA GLN A 372 5.93 21.37 -8.17
C GLN A 372 4.63 20.58 -8.08
N VAL A 373 4.49 19.70 -7.10
CA VAL A 373 3.24 18.93 -6.90
C VAL A 373 2.08 19.83 -6.48
N GLN A 374 2.32 20.81 -5.61
CA GLN A 374 1.29 21.80 -5.23
C GLN A 374 0.80 22.61 -6.42
N GLU A 375 1.69 23.01 -7.34
CA GLU A 375 1.28 23.65 -8.59
C GLU A 375 0.37 22.74 -9.43
N VAL A 376 0.70 21.44 -9.54
CA VAL A 376 -0.14 20.49 -10.26
C VAL A 376 -1.50 20.33 -9.59
N LEU A 377 -1.52 20.19 -8.26
CA LEU A 377 -2.78 19.98 -7.51
C LEU A 377 -3.65 21.24 -7.46
N LYS A 378 -3.08 22.42 -7.67
CA LYS A 378 -3.85 23.66 -7.83
C LYS A 378 -4.66 23.64 -9.14
N GLU A 379 -4.06 23.17 -10.23
CA GLU A 379 -4.71 23.08 -11.55
C GLU A 379 -5.59 21.83 -11.66
N ASN A 380 -5.13 20.72 -11.12
CA ASN A 380 -5.86 19.45 -11.07
C ASN A 380 -5.85 18.86 -9.66
N PRO A 381 -6.80 19.23 -8.79
CA PRO A 381 -6.88 18.75 -7.40
C PRO A 381 -7.08 17.22 -7.26
N ARG A 382 -7.44 16.54 -8.35
CA ARG A 382 -7.63 15.08 -8.40
C ARG A 382 -6.55 14.37 -9.24
N SER A 383 -5.40 15.01 -9.45
CA SER A 383 -4.27 14.34 -10.11
C SER A 383 -3.86 13.11 -9.32
N THR A 384 -4.14 11.93 -9.88
CA THR A 384 -3.82 10.63 -9.24
C THR A 384 -2.34 10.54 -8.90
N GLU A 385 -1.47 10.84 -9.85
CA GLU A 385 -0.01 10.78 -9.69
C GLU A 385 0.49 11.84 -8.71
N GLY A 386 -0.05 13.06 -8.78
CA GLY A 386 0.28 14.15 -7.85
C GLY A 386 -0.10 13.79 -6.41
N LEU A 387 -1.30 13.26 -6.18
CA LEU A 387 -1.75 12.82 -4.86
C LEU A 387 -0.95 11.62 -4.34
N ILE A 388 -0.60 10.66 -5.21
CA ILE A 388 0.26 9.53 -4.81
C ILE A 388 1.63 10.05 -4.35
N LEU A 389 2.23 10.99 -5.08
CA LEU A 389 3.53 11.56 -4.72
C LEU A 389 3.42 12.37 -3.41
N THR A 390 2.36 13.16 -3.23
CA THR A 390 2.06 13.86 -1.95
C THR A 390 2.02 12.89 -0.79
N GLY A 391 1.27 11.80 -0.93
CA GLY A 391 1.17 10.78 0.11
C GLY A 391 2.51 10.11 0.41
N ARG A 392 3.32 9.80 -0.61
CA ARG A 392 4.68 9.25 -0.43
C ARG A 392 5.62 10.22 0.28
N MET A 393 5.59 11.50 -0.06
CA MET A 393 6.35 12.53 0.65
C MET A 393 5.91 12.64 2.12
N ALA A 394 4.60 12.56 2.40
CA ALA A 394 4.06 12.55 3.75
C ALA A 394 4.52 11.31 4.54
N LEU A 395 4.54 10.11 3.92
CA LEU A 395 5.08 8.90 4.53
C LEU A 395 6.56 9.06 4.93
N THR A 396 7.38 9.65 4.06
CA THR A 396 8.81 9.89 4.34
C THR A 396 9.01 10.82 5.53
N ARG A 397 8.14 11.83 5.68
CA ARG A 397 8.11 12.75 6.84
C ARG A 397 7.44 12.16 8.07
N ARG A 398 7.04 10.90 8.04
CA ARG A 398 6.28 10.21 9.08
C ARG A 398 4.94 10.89 9.43
N ASN A 399 4.37 11.66 8.52
CA ASN A 399 3.05 12.28 8.66
C ASN A 399 1.97 11.34 8.12
N GLY A 400 1.51 10.43 8.96
CA GLY A 400 0.49 9.43 8.59
C GLY A 400 -0.84 10.06 8.20
N LYS A 401 -1.26 11.16 8.83
CA LYS A 401 -2.56 11.80 8.57
C LYS A 401 -2.64 12.37 7.16
N ASP A 402 -1.66 13.14 6.74
CA ASP A 402 -1.64 13.73 5.40
C ASP A 402 -1.51 12.64 4.32
N ALA A 403 -0.72 11.59 4.59
CA ALA A 403 -0.61 10.44 3.70
C ALA A 403 -1.96 9.73 3.52
N VAL A 404 -2.70 9.48 4.61
CA VAL A 404 -4.04 8.89 4.57
C VAL A 404 -5.00 9.73 3.75
N GLN A 405 -5.01 11.06 3.95
CA GLN A 405 -5.88 11.96 3.20
C GLN A 405 -5.60 11.88 1.69
N ALA A 406 -4.33 11.95 1.29
CA ALA A 406 -3.94 11.91 -0.12
C ALA A 406 -4.35 10.57 -0.78
N PHE A 407 -4.03 9.43 -0.15
CA PHE A 407 -4.34 8.12 -0.73
C PHE A 407 -5.84 7.81 -0.74
N ARG A 408 -6.59 8.23 0.25
CA ARG A 408 -8.06 8.10 0.24
C ARG A 408 -8.71 8.88 -0.90
N THR A 409 -8.19 10.07 -1.21
CA THR A 409 -8.67 10.85 -2.36
C THR A 409 -8.45 10.09 -3.66
N VAL A 410 -7.28 9.48 -3.85
CA VAL A 410 -6.99 8.64 -5.02
C VAL A 410 -7.95 7.45 -5.09
N LEU A 411 -8.13 6.72 -3.99
CA LEU A 411 -8.96 5.51 -3.95
C LEU A 411 -10.47 5.78 -4.05
N HIS A 412 -10.91 7.00 -3.78
CA HIS A 412 -12.28 7.41 -4.05
C HIS A 412 -12.58 7.36 -5.56
N ASP A 413 -11.65 7.82 -6.39
CA ASP A 413 -11.80 7.86 -7.84
C ASP A 413 -11.32 6.55 -8.53
N ARG A 414 -10.31 5.90 -7.95
CA ARG A 414 -9.64 4.71 -8.48
C ARG A 414 -9.51 3.59 -7.43
N PRO A 415 -10.63 2.96 -7.02
CA PRO A 415 -10.64 1.96 -5.94
C PRO A 415 -9.94 0.64 -6.30
N GLU A 416 -9.57 0.42 -7.57
CA GLU A 416 -8.89 -0.77 -8.06
C GLU A 416 -7.36 -0.72 -7.91
N LEU A 417 -6.77 0.39 -7.45
CA LEU A 417 -5.32 0.56 -7.39
C LEU A 417 -4.72 -0.15 -6.16
N ALA A 418 -4.32 -1.41 -6.35
CA ALA A 418 -3.72 -2.23 -5.29
C ALA A 418 -2.51 -1.57 -4.61
N THR A 419 -1.62 -0.92 -5.40
CA THR A 419 -0.44 -0.22 -4.86
C THR A 419 -0.83 0.93 -3.93
N VAL A 420 -1.92 1.65 -4.22
CA VAL A 420 -2.37 2.75 -3.37
C VAL A 420 -3.02 2.23 -2.08
N HIS A 421 -3.73 1.09 -2.13
CA HIS A 421 -4.19 0.41 -0.92
C HIS A 421 -3.02 -0.04 -0.03
N TYR A 422 -1.94 -0.53 -0.62
CA TYR A 422 -0.72 -0.84 0.14
C TYR A 422 -0.11 0.39 0.82
N LEU A 423 0.05 1.50 0.09
CA LEU A 423 0.55 2.76 0.63
C LEU A 423 -0.38 3.34 1.72
N LEU A 424 -1.70 3.22 1.53
CA LEU A 424 -2.70 3.60 2.55
C LEU A 424 -2.56 2.75 3.81
N GLY A 425 -2.29 1.45 3.66
CA GLY A 425 -1.99 0.57 4.79
C GLY A 425 -0.78 1.03 5.59
N GLN A 426 0.29 1.45 4.91
CA GLN A 426 1.48 2.04 5.56
C GLN A 426 1.14 3.38 6.26
N ALA A 427 0.32 4.22 5.62
CA ALA A 427 -0.10 5.50 6.17
C ALA A 427 -0.92 5.32 7.46
N TYR A 428 -1.86 4.36 7.49
CA TYR A 428 -2.61 4.02 8.69
C TYR A 428 -1.73 3.44 9.81
N GLN A 429 -0.71 2.64 9.48
CA GLN A 429 0.25 2.18 10.48
C GLN A 429 0.98 3.35 11.16
N LEU A 430 1.39 4.36 10.38
CA LEU A 430 2.02 5.56 10.91
C LEU A 430 1.04 6.44 11.73
N ALA A 431 -0.23 6.44 11.36
CA ALA A 431 -1.28 7.16 12.08
C ALA A 431 -1.74 6.44 13.37
N GLY A 432 -1.31 5.18 13.57
CA GLY A 432 -1.73 4.34 14.70
C GLY A 432 -3.03 3.57 14.48
N ASP A 433 -3.66 3.68 13.32
CA ASP A 433 -4.95 3.05 12.98
C ASP A 433 -4.76 1.61 12.49
N ILE A 434 -4.39 0.71 13.39
CA ILE A 434 -3.96 -0.66 13.08
C ILE A 434 -5.02 -1.48 12.32
N ASN A 435 -6.31 -1.31 12.65
CA ASN A 435 -7.40 -2.04 11.98
C ASN A 435 -7.56 -1.56 10.53
N LEU A 436 -7.59 -0.25 10.29
CA LEU A 436 -7.68 0.30 8.94
C LEU A 436 -6.44 -0.02 8.09
N ALA A 437 -5.27 -0.10 8.73
CA ALA A 437 -4.04 -0.57 8.08
C ALA A 437 -4.20 -2.01 7.57
N LYS A 438 -4.73 -2.90 8.41
CA LYS A 438 -4.99 -4.29 8.04
C LYS A 438 -5.96 -4.38 6.86
N ASP A 439 -7.11 -3.73 6.96
CA ASP A 439 -8.15 -3.76 5.90
C ASP A 439 -7.59 -3.27 4.56
N SER A 440 -6.79 -2.20 4.59
CA SER A 440 -6.16 -1.65 3.39
C SER A 440 -5.13 -2.62 2.78
N LEU A 441 -4.30 -3.27 3.60
CA LEU A 441 -3.33 -4.27 3.15
C LEU A 441 -4.03 -5.53 2.60
N GLU A 442 -5.11 -5.99 3.25
CA GLU A 442 -5.92 -7.12 2.75
C GLU A 442 -6.54 -6.78 1.39
N ARG A 443 -7.04 -5.56 1.23
CA ARG A 443 -7.57 -5.10 -0.06
C ARG A 443 -6.49 -5.05 -1.13
N ALA A 444 -5.28 -4.59 -0.80
CA ALA A 444 -4.15 -4.61 -1.72
C ALA A 444 -3.84 -6.03 -2.21
N VAL A 445 -3.77 -7.01 -1.30
CA VAL A 445 -3.52 -8.42 -1.64
C VAL A 445 -4.68 -9.03 -2.43
N ALA A 446 -5.93 -8.67 -2.10
CA ALA A 446 -7.11 -9.16 -2.84
C ALA A 446 -7.15 -8.66 -4.29
N LEU A 447 -6.76 -7.39 -4.51
CA LEU A 447 -6.70 -6.80 -5.86
C LEU A 447 -5.49 -7.29 -6.67
N TYR A 448 -4.35 -7.51 -6.02
CA TYR A 448 -3.14 -8.00 -6.66
C TYR A 448 -2.45 -9.05 -5.78
N PRO A 449 -2.82 -10.34 -5.94
CA PRO A 449 -2.30 -11.44 -5.10
C PRO A 449 -0.79 -11.63 -5.14
N ASP A 450 -0.10 -11.16 -6.18
CA ASP A 450 1.34 -11.26 -6.32
C ASP A 450 2.12 -10.08 -5.71
N GLN A 451 1.43 -9.16 -5.02
CA GLN A 451 2.08 -8.02 -4.36
C GLN A 451 2.78 -8.46 -3.06
N VAL A 452 4.03 -8.85 -3.20
CA VAL A 452 4.87 -9.40 -2.12
C VAL A 452 4.96 -8.46 -0.92
N ASP A 453 5.18 -7.16 -1.17
CA ASP A 453 5.37 -6.18 -0.10
C ASP A 453 4.10 -5.99 0.75
N ALA A 454 2.92 -6.06 0.13
CA ALA A 454 1.66 -6.03 0.86
C ALA A 454 1.48 -7.28 1.74
N LYS A 455 1.80 -8.47 1.21
CA LYS A 455 1.78 -9.73 1.98
C LYS A 455 2.74 -9.69 3.17
N ARG A 456 3.97 -9.21 2.97
CA ARG A 456 4.97 -9.05 4.04
C ARG A 456 4.50 -8.04 5.10
N SER A 457 4.02 -6.87 4.67
CA SER A 457 3.52 -5.83 5.58
C SER A 457 2.35 -6.31 6.42
N LEU A 458 1.44 -7.09 5.82
CA LEU A 458 0.32 -7.67 6.53
C LEU A 458 0.78 -8.72 7.56
N ALA A 459 1.72 -9.59 7.20
CA ALA A 459 2.31 -10.56 8.13
C ALA A 459 3.02 -9.87 9.30
N LEU A 460 3.77 -8.78 9.04
CA LEU A 460 4.42 -7.99 10.07
C LEU A 460 3.39 -7.34 11.02
N LEU A 461 2.33 -6.78 10.47
CA LEU A 461 1.24 -6.18 11.25
C LEU A 461 0.54 -7.21 12.14
N GLU A 462 0.24 -8.40 11.60
CA GLU A 462 -0.34 -9.51 12.35
C GLU A 462 0.58 -10.00 13.47
N SER A 463 1.88 -10.11 13.18
CA SER A 463 2.89 -10.48 14.20
C SER A 463 2.94 -9.47 15.35
N ARG A 464 3.00 -8.16 15.04
CA ARG A 464 3.01 -7.08 16.04
C ARG A 464 1.71 -7.01 16.86
N SER A 465 0.59 -7.42 16.28
CA SER A 465 -0.72 -7.50 16.93
C SER A 465 -0.92 -8.80 17.74
N GLY A 466 0.12 -9.62 17.92
CA GLY A 466 0.05 -10.90 18.62
C GLY A 466 -0.63 -12.04 17.85
N ARG A 467 -1.05 -11.82 16.60
CA ARG A 467 -1.69 -12.82 15.74
C ARG A 467 -0.65 -13.68 15.01
N HIS A 468 0.20 -14.32 15.80
CA HIS A 468 1.40 -15.00 15.28
C HIS A 468 1.10 -16.17 14.34
N GLN A 469 -0.01 -16.92 14.56
CA GLN A 469 -0.40 -18.02 13.67
C GLN A 469 -0.83 -17.51 12.27
N GLN A 470 -1.56 -16.40 12.22
CA GLN A 470 -1.98 -15.80 10.94
C GLN A 470 -0.77 -15.27 10.18
N ALA A 471 0.14 -14.56 10.86
CA ALA A 471 1.39 -14.07 10.28
C ALA A 471 2.22 -15.23 9.68
N ARG A 472 2.34 -16.35 10.41
CA ARG A 472 3.03 -17.56 9.93
C ARG A 472 2.38 -18.11 8.66
N ALA A 473 1.07 -18.32 8.67
CA ALA A 473 0.35 -18.86 7.53
C ALA A 473 0.55 -18.02 6.25
N ARG A 474 0.55 -16.68 6.38
CA ARG A 474 0.80 -15.78 5.24
C ARG A 474 2.23 -15.85 4.72
N LEU A 475 3.22 -15.91 5.63
CA LEU A 475 4.62 -16.04 5.23
C LEU A 475 4.87 -17.39 4.55
N GLU A 476 4.30 -18.49 5.07
CA GLU A 476 4.41 -19.80 4.44
C GLU A 476 3.71 -19.86 3.07
N ASP A 477 2.54 -19.21 2.92
CA ASP A 477 1.87 -19.10 1.62
C ASP A 477 2.71 -18.30 0.61
N LEU A 478 3.33 -17.21 1.06
CA LEU A 478 4.27 -16.46 0.23
C LEU A 478 5.48 -17.33 -0.16
N LEU A 479 6.02 -18.10 0.77
CA LEU A 479 7.18 -18.98 0.55
C LEU A 479 6.87 -20.21 -0.31
N LYS A 480 5.60 -20.66 -0.43
CA LYS A 480 5.19 -21.64 -1.45
C LYS A 480 5.34 -21.09 -2.87
N GLN A 481 5.01 -19.82 -3.07
CA GLN A 481 5.11 -19.14 -4.37
C GLN A 481 6.55 -18.69 -4.65
N ARG A 482 7.28 -18.27 -3.60
CA ARG A 482 8.65 -17.73 -3.68
C ARG A 482 9.57 -18.39 -2.63
N PRO A 483 10.00 -19.65 -2.86
CA PRO A 483 10.77 -20.42 -1.87
C PRO A 483 12.11 -19.78 -1.48
N HIS A 484 12.64 -18.91 -2.34
CA HIS A 484 13.94 -18.24 -2.15
C HIS A 484 13.81 -16.80 -1.62
N ASP A 485 12.65 -16.41 -1.09
CA ASP A 485 12.44 -15.08 -0.51
C ASP A 485 13.10 -14.99 0.88
N ILE A 486 14.35 -14.49 0.90
CA ILE A 486 15.15 -14.36 2.13
C ILE A 486 14.48 -13.43 3.14
N THR A 487 13.83 -12.35 2.70
CA THR A 487 13.13 -11.43 3.61
C THR A 487 11.94 -12.11 4.30
N ALA A 488 11.16 -12.90 3.57
CA ALA A 488 10.06 -13.66 4.16
C ALA A 488 10.57 -14.74 5.14
N LEU A 489 11.69 -15.39 4.82
CA LEU A 489 12.33 -16.36 5.71
C LEU A 489 12.89 -15.68 6.98
N ASP A 490 13.47 -14.49 6.88
CA ASP A 490 13.94 -13.71 8.03
C ASP A 490 12.77 -13.27 8.93
N MET A 491 11.66 -12.85 8.34
CA MET A 491 10.43 -12.52 9.08
C MET A 491 9.87 -13.76 9.80
N LEU A 492 9.90 -14.92 9.14
CA LEU A 492 9.48 -16.19 9.74
C LEU A 492 10.39 -16.57 10.91
N MET A 493 11.72 -16.42 10.76
CA MET A 493 12.68 -16.61 11.83
C MET A 493 12.42 -15.67 13.01
N THR A 494 12.14 -14.39 12.75
CA THR A 494 11.79 -13.43 13.80
C THR A 494 10.54 -13.88 14.56
N LEU A 495 9.55 -14.40 13.85
CA LEU A 495 8.33 -14.93 14.45
C LEU A 495 8.61 -16.16 15.30
N ASP A 496 9.47 -17.08 14.83
CA ASP A 496 9.90 -18.26 15.58
C ASP A 496 10.63 -17.88 16.88
N VAL A 497 11.45 -16.86 16.83
CA VAL A 497 12.13 -16.30 18.02
C VAL A 497 11.13 -15.70 19.01
N VAL A 498 10.21 -14.84 18.54
CA VAL A 498 9.21 -14.19 19.40
C VAL A 498 8.29 -15.21 20.06
N THR A 499 7.85 -16.23 19.33
CA THR A 499 6.98 -17.29 19.83
C THR A 499 7.72 -18.41 20.57
N LYS A 500 9.06 -18.33 20.65
CA LYS A 500 9.95 -19.35 21.21
C LYS A 500 9.73 -20.74 20.58
N ASN A 501 9.35 -20.79 19.31
CA ASN A 501 9.14 -22.05 18.59
C ASN A 501 10.48 -22.53 17.99
N TRP A 502 11.32 -23.07 18.85
CA TRP A 502 12.71 -23.42 18.51
C TRP A 502 12.81 -24.50 17.43
N GLN A 503 11.89 -25.46 17.39
CA GLN A 503 11.90 -26.53 16.41
C GLN A 503 11.63 -26.01 14.98
N GLU A 504 10.63 -25.15 14.82
CA GLU A 504 10.36 -24.50 13.53
C GLU A 504 11.47 -23.52 13.17
N GLY A 505 12.03 -22.81 14.15
CA GLY A 505 13.18 -21.94 13.97
C GLY A 505 14.39 -22.66 13.37
N GLU A 506 14.71 -23.88 13.82
CA GLU A 506 15.79 -24.70 13.21
C GLU A 506 15.47 -25.06 11.74
N ARG A 507 14.20 -25.36 11.43
CA ARG A 507 13.77 -25.62 10.05
C ARG A 507 13.93 -24.36 9.18
N THR A 508 13.49 -23.21 9.71
CA THR A 508 13.60 -21.91 9.03
C THR A 508 15.06 -21.54 8.81
N LEU A 509 15.91 -21.78 9.81
CA LEU A 509 17.35 -21.55 9.71
C LEU A 509 18.01 -22.44 8.64
N THR A 510 17.59 -23.68 8.54
CA THR A 510 18.06 -24.60 7.48
C THR A 510 17.67 -24.08 6.09
N ARG A 511 16.42 -23.63 5.91
CA ARG A 511 15.95 -23.02 4.66
C ARG A 511 16.76 -21.75 4.33
N LEU A 512 16.97 -20.85 5.30
CA LEU A 512 17.78 -19.65 5.14
C LEU A 512 19.20 -19.97 4.66
N ARG A 513 19.86 -20.94 5.29
CA ARG A 513 21.21 -21.38 4.90
C ARG A 513 21.26 -21.94 3.48
N GLN A 514 20.27 -22.73 3.09
CA GLN A 514 20.17 -23.30 1.73
C GLN A 514 20.00 -22.20 0.68
N VAL A 515 19.07 -21.26 0.88
CA VAL A 515 18.75 -20.19 -0.06
C VAL A 515 19.90 -19.20 -0.18
N SER A 516 20.58 -18.90 0.92
CA SER A 516 21.67 -17.90 0.96
C SER A 516 23.05 -18.45 0.60
N GLY A 517 23.18 -19.74 0.37
CA GLY A 517 24.49 -20.38 0.28
C GLY A 517 25.34 -20.22 1.56
N GLY A 518 24.69 -19.84 2.67
CA GLY A 518 25.31 -19.61 3.97
C GLY A 518 26.11 -18.30 4.12
N ASN A 519 26.07 -17.42 3.12
CA ASN A 519 26.95 -16.25 3.05
C ASN A 519 26.24 -14.88 2.94
N GLN A 520 24.90 -14.83 2.96
CA GLN A 520 24.22 -13.53 2.96
C GLN A 520 24.13 -12.94 4.38
N ALA A 521 24.43 -11.67 4.53
CA ALA A 521 24.46 -11.00 5.83
C ALA A 521 23.12 -11.11 6.59
N ILE A 522 21.98 -10.97 5.90
CA ILE A 522 20.64 -11.11 6.49
C ILE A 522 20.46 -12.50 7.13
N ALA A 523 20.84 -13.56 6.43
CA ALA A 523 20.72 -14.93 6.93
C ALA A 523 21.61 -15.18 8.16
N LEU A 524 22.84 -14.63 8.15
CA LEU A 524 23.78 -14.73 9.28
C LEU A 524 23.32 -13.92 10.49
N VAL A 525 22.70 -12.75 10.27
CA VAL A 525 22.12 -11.95 11.36
C VAL A 525 20.91 -12.67 11.94
N ALA A 526 20.05 -13.25 11.11
CA ALA A 526 18.90 -14.05 11.56
C ALA A 526 19.36 -15.27 12.38
N GLU A 527 20.43 -15.94 11.95
CA GLU A 527 21.09 -17.03 12.69
C GLU A 527 21.59 -16.55 14.05
N GLY A 528 22.27 -15.41 14.09
CA GLY A 528 22.75 -14.80 15.32
C GLY A 528 21.61 -14.47 16.29
N ARG A 529 20.54 -13.82 15.82
CA ARG A 529 19.35 -13.52 16.63
C ARG A 529 18.68 -14.77 17.18
N PHE A 530 18.61 -15.83 16.39
CA PHE A 530 18.04 -17.10 16.81
C PHE A 530 18.83 -17.75 17.95
N TYR A 531 20.17 -17.77 17.88
CA TYR A 531 21.02 -18.28 18.96
C TYR A 531 21.04 -17.35 20.18
N GLU A 532 21.06 -16.04 19.98
CA GLU A 532 21.00 -15.06 21.08
C GLU A 532 19.71 -15.24 21.90
N ALA A 533 18.57 -15.42 21.25
CA ALA A 533 17.29 -15.65 21.91
C ALA A 533 17.27 -16.95 22.75
N GLN A 534 18.02 -17.98 22.35
CA GLN A 534 18.20 -19.21 23.08
C GLN A 534 19.30 -19.12 24.17
N ARG A 535 19.90 -17.96 24.40
CA ARG A 535 21.07 -17.76 25.28
C ARG A 535 22.32 -18.53 24.84
N ARG A 536 22.39 -18.96 23.62
CA ARG A 536 23.55 -19.61 22.97
C ARG A 536 24.49 -18.54 22.44
N LEU A 537 25.03 -17.75 23.37
CA LEU A 537 25.77 -16.53 23.03
C LEU A 537 27.05 -16.79 22.23
N SER A 538 27.72 -17.93 22.44
CA SER A 538 28.94 -18.28 21.68
C SER A 538 28.64 -18.56 20.20
N GLU A 539 27.51 -19.21 19.89
CA GLU A 539 27.07 -19.44 18.52
C GLU A 539 26.55 -18.15 17.87
N ALA A 540 25.82 -17.33 18.64
CA ALA A 540 25.39 -16.02 18.19
C ALA A 540 26.57 -15.13 17.79
N SER A 541 27.63 -15.07 18.64
CA SER A 541 28.86 -14.32 18.35
C SER A 541 29.50 -14.77 17.06
N ARG A 542 29.62 -16.10 16.83
CA ARG A 542 30.19 -16.63 15.57
C ARG A 542 29.36 -16.26 14.34
N ALA A 543 28.03 -16.29 14.44
CA ALA A 543 27.17 -15.94 13.34
C ALA A 543 27.27 -14.44 13.00
N TYR A 544 27.25 -13.58 14.02
CA TYR A 544 27.42 -12.12 13.84
C TYR A 544 28.82 -11.76 13.32
N GLU A 545 29.87 -12.45 13.75
CA GLU A 545 31.24 -12.24 13.26
C GLU A 545 31.35 -12.57 11.76
N ARG A 546 30.73 -13.66 11.32
CA ARG A 546 30.64 -13.97 9.89
C ARG A 546 29.82 -12.91 9.15
N ALA A 547 28.74 -12.42 9.75
CA ALA A 547 27.91 -11.37 9.15
C ALA A 547 28.70 -10.06 8.98
N THR A 548 29.54 -9.66 9.95
CA THR A 548 30.41 -8.48 9.82
C THR A 548 31.45 -8.65 8.73
N THR A 549 31.95 -9.87 8.50
CA THR A 549 32.88 -10.16 7.40
C THR A 549 32.24 -10.02 6.04
N VAL A 550 30.98 -10.46 5.89
CA VAL A 550 30.21 -10.39 4.63
C VAL A 550 29.72 -8.98 4.34
N ALA A 551 29.35 -8.23 5.37
CA ALA A 551 28.82 -6.88 5.25
C ALA A 551 29.52 -5.91 6.23
N PRO A 552 30.79 -5.56 5.98
CA PRO A 552 31.59 -4.75 6.91
C PRO A 552 31.01 -3.34 7.14
N ASN A 553 30.28 -2.80 6.17
CA ASN A 553 29.66 -1.47 6.24
C ASN A 553 28.25 -1.50 6.84
N SER A 554 27.70 -2.68 7.14
CA SER A 554 26.38 -2.78 7.77
C SER A 554 26.50 -2.61 9.29
N PRO A 555 25.74 -1.69 9.90
CA PRO A 555 25.85 -1.47 11.34
C PRO A 555 25.29 -2.63 12.18
N GLU A 556 24.21 -3.27 11.74
CA GLU A 556 23.48 -4.27 12.53
C GLU A 556 24.35 -5.47 12.97
N PRO A 557 25.14 -6.11 12.09
CA PRO A 557 26.02 -7.21 12.51
C PRO A 557 27.05 -6.78 13.56
N LEU A 558 27.69 -5.61 13.38
CA LEU A 558 28.70 -5.11 14.30
C LEU A 558 28.12 -4.77 15.67
N LEU A 559 26.97 -4.07 15.71
CA LEU A 559 26.25 -3.74 16.94
C LEU A 559 25.85 -5.01 17.71
N SER A 560 25.27 -5.99 17.02
CA SER A 560 24.86 -7.26 17.61
C SER A 560 26.05 -8.08 18.12
N LEU A 561 27.16 -8.12 17.36
CA LEU A 561 28.37 -8.81 17.75
C LEU A 561 28.95 -8.23 19.06
N VAL A 562 29.14 -6.91 19.09
CA VAL A 562 29.69 -6.23 20.27
C VAL A 562 28.79 -6.44 21.50
N LYS A 563 27.49 -6.33 21.33
CA LYS A 563 26.51 -6.60 22.40
C LYS A 563 26.66 -8.01 22.98
N VAL A 564 26.79 -9.02 22.11
CA VAL A 564 26.94 -10.43 22.52
C VAL A 564 28.31 -10.68 23.11
N GLU A 565 29.40 -10.12 22.58
CA GLU A 565 30.74 -10.23 23.14
C GLU A 565 30.80 -9.61 24.55
N VAL A 566 30.17 -8.46 24.77
CA VAL A 566 30.05 -7.82 26.10
C VAL A 566 29.24 -8.72 27.07
N ALA A 567 28.15 -9.34 26.60
CA ALA A 567 27.36 -10.27 27.41
C ALA A 567 28.11 -11.55 27.76
N LEU A 568 29.10 -11.96 26.95
CA LEU A 568 30.03 -13.06 27.22
C LEU A 568 31.22 -12.65 28.13
N GLY A 569 31.29 -11.39 28.57
CA GLY A 569 32.43 -10.88 29.32
C GLY A 569 33.68 -10.62 28.47
N GLN A 570 33.58 -10.70 27.12
CA GLN A 570 34.69 -10.54 26.19
C GLN A 570 34.92 -9.07 25.80
N VAL A 571 34.83 -8.15 26.75
CA VAL A 571 34.94 -6.71 26.55
C VAL A 571 36.27 -6.33 25.85
N ALA A 572 37.38 -6.95 26.25
CA ALA A 572 38.68 -6.71 25.66
C ALA A 572 38.72 -7.07 24.16
N ARG A 573 38.05 -8.17 23.75
CA ARG A 573 37.96 -8.59 22.35
C ARG A 573 37.16 -7.59 21.52
N SER A 574 36.01 -7.11 22.03
CA SER A 574 35.24 -6.06 21.39
C SER A 574 36.04 -4.77 21.23
N LYS A 575 36.79 -4.36 22.28
CA LYS A 575 37.65 -3.17 22.22
C LYS A 575 38.70 -3.29 21.12
N THR A 576 39.47 -4.37 21.10
CA THR A 576 40.50 -4.62 20.10
C THR A 576 39.95 -4.66 18.65
N ARG A 577 38.77 -5.27 18.48
CA ARG A 577 38.06 -5.29 17.19
C ARG A 577 37.72 -3.90 16.71
N LEU A 578 37.13 -3.08 17.56
CA LEU A 578 36.71 -1.72 17.23
C LEU A 578 37.93 -0.83 16.96
N GLU A 579 39.01 -0.97 17.73
CA GLU A 579 40.26 -0.27 17.49
C GLU A 579 40.91 -0.67 16.17
N SER A 580 40.84 -1.96 15.81
CA SER A 580 41.29 -2.42 14.49
C SER A 580 40.50 -1.85 13.32
N ILE A 581 39.17 -1.70 13.49
CA ILE A 581 38.30 -1.02 12.48
C ILE A 581 38.73 0.45 12.37
N LEU A 582 38.93 1.16 13.48
CA LEU A 582 39.35 2.55 13.49
C LEU A 582 40.79 2.76 12.96
N ALA A 583 41.66 1.77 13.04
CA ALA A 583 42.97 1.81 12.43
C ALA A 583 42.90 1.83 10.89
N THR A 584 41.88 1.21 10.31
CA THR A 584 41.66 1.18 8.86
C THR A 584 40.73 2.29 8.36
N ASP A 585 39.71 2.67 9.16
CA ASP A 585 38.77 3.75 8.89
C ASP A 585 38.59 4.62 10.14
N GLN A 586 39.37 5.70 10.23
CA GLN A 586 39.37 6.61 11.35
C GLN A 586 38.05 7.40 11.51
N ASN A 587 37.16 7.37 10.51
CA ASN A 587 35.87 8.01 10.57
C ASN A 587 34.71 6.99 10.70
N HIS A 588 35.02 5.74 11.09
CA HIS A 588 33.99 4.71 11.19
C HIS A 588 33.02 5.01 12.34
N LEU A 589 31.88 5.55 11.97
CA LEU A 589 30.82 6.06 12.85
C LEU A 589 30.43 5.11 13.99
N PHE A 590 30.10 3.87 13.65
CA PHE A 590 29.61 2.89 14.62
C PHE A 590 30.72 2.36 15.53
N ALA A 591 31.97 2.29 15.04
CA ALA A 591 33.08 1.87 15.86
C ALA A 591 33.39 2.89 16.96
N HIS A 592 33.35 4.18 16.65
CA HIS A 592 33.48 5.24 17.64
C HIS A 592 32.34 5.19 18.68
N GLY A 593 31.06 5.10 18.23
CA GLY A 593 29.93 5.05 19.15
C GLY A 593 29.97 3.88 20.13
N LEU A 594 30.29 2.68 19.61
CA LEU A 594 30.39 1.46 20.42
C LEU A 594 31.60 1.46 21.36
N LEU A 595 32.74 1.98 20.90
CA LEU A 595 33.93 2.08 21.72
C LEU A 595 33.70 3.06 22.87
N GLY A 596 33.04 4.18 22.60
CA GLY A 596 32.60 5.11 23.63
C GLY A 596 31.69 4.44 24.67
N GLU A 597 30.74 3.60 24.24
CA GLU A 597 29.85 2.86 25.14
C GLU A 597 30.63 1.86 26.01
N ILE A 598 31.52 1.08 25.42
CA ILE A 598 32.36 0.13 26.17
C ILE A 598 33.22 0.85 27.20
N LEU A 599 33.90 1.92 26.81
CA LEU A 599 34.77 2.69 27.70
C LEU A 599 33.98 3.34 28.82
N SER A 600 32.79 3.84 28.53
CA SER A 600 31.90 4.41 29.57
C SER A 600 31.48 3.36 30.61
N ARG A 601 31.17 2.14 30.21
CA ARG A 601 30.84 1.01 31.12
C ARG A 601 32.00 0.61 32.04
N VAL A 602 33.23 0.74 31.59
CA VAL A 602 34.42 0.48 32.40
C VAL A 602 34.97 1.72 33.08
N GLN A 603 34.17 2.78 33.17
CA GLN A 603 34.45 4.04 33.89
C GLN A 603 35.60 4.88 33.29
N LEU A 604 36.03 4.61 32.03
CA LEU A 604 37.02 5.40 31.30
C LEU A 604 36.34 6.55 30.55
N HIS A 605 35.75 7.46 31.31
CA HIS A 605 34.84 8.47 30.82
C HIS A 605 35.47 9.50 29.86
N GLU A 606 36.73 9.87 30.06
CA GLU A 606 37.45 10.84 29.21
C GLU A 606 37.72 10.23 27.82
N GLU A 607 38.16 8.96 27.79
CA GLU A 607 38.35 8.24 26.53
C GLU A 607 37.01 8.03 25.81
N ALA A 608 35.95 7.66 26.57
CA ALA A 608 34.59 7.51 26.03
C ALA A 608 34.10 8.81 25.39
N ALA A 609 34.29 9.96 26.07
CA ALA A 609 33.90 11.28 25.54
C ALA A 609 34.61 11.62 24.24
N SER A 610 35.91 11.29 24.12
CA SER A 610 36.67 11.48 22.87
C SER A 610 36.04 10.71 21.70
N HIS A 611 35.66 9.46 21.91
CA HIS A 611 35.04 8.63 20.87
C HIS A 611 33.60 9.08 20.53
N TYR A 612 32.80 9.47 21.51
CA TYR A 612 31.49 10.04 21.25
C TYR A 612 31.57 11.33 20.43
N LYS A 613 32.55 12.19 20.75
CA LYS A 613 32.81 13.42 20.01
C LYS A 613 33.13 13.14 18.53
N GLU A 614 33.95 12.14 18.25
CA GLU A 614 34.24 11.73 16.87
C GLU A 614 33.00 11.15 16.17
N ALA A 615 32.21 10.31 16.85
CA ALA A 615 30.97 9.78 16.29
C ALA A 615 30.03 10.89 15.86
N VAL A 616 29.78 11.90 16.72
CA VAL A 616 28.88 13.02 16.39
C VAL A 616 29.49 14.00 15.40
N ARG A 617 30.80 14.11 15.33
CA ARG A 617 31.49 14.88 14.27
C ARG A 617 31.24 14.29 12.89
N VAL A 618 31.29 12.94 12.77
CA VAL A 618 31.02 12.23 11.52
C VAL A 618 29.55 12.30 11.13
N ASN A 619 28.66 12.11 12.09
CA ASN A 619 27.23 12.23 11.87
C ASN A 619 26.51 12.94 13.02
N PRO A 620 26.36 14.25 12.98
CA PRO A 620 25.66 15.02 14.03
C PRO A 620 24.18 14.62 14.22
N LYS A 621 23.58 14.01 13.21
CA LYS A 621 22.18 13.57 13.27
C LYS A 621 21.99 12.22 13.98
N TRP A 622 23.06 11.51 14.30
CA TRP A 622 22.96 10.27 15.07
C TRP A 622 22.80 10.57 16.57
N VAL A 623 21.59 10.45 17.07
CA VAL A 623 21.21 10.88 18.42
C VAL A 623 21.88 10.06 19.52
N THR A 624 22.04 8.74 19.35
CA THR A 624 22.52 7.81 20.40
C THR A 624 23.85 8.21 21.03
N PRO A 625 24.92 8.57 20.30
CA PRO A 625 26.19 9.00 20.90
C PRO A 625 26.04 10.29 21.74
N TRP A 626 25.20 11.24 21.32
CA TRP A 626 24.91 12.43 22.09
C TRP A 626 24.26 12.08 23.44
N LEU A 627 23.25 11.20 23.44
CA LEU A 627 22.58 10.73 24.65
C LEU A 627 23.56 10.06 25.60
N ASN A 628 24.37 9.12 25.07
CA ASN A 628 25.34 8.39 25.89
C ASN A 628 26.42 9.31 26.45
N TRP A 629 26.91 10.27 25.67
CA TRP A 629 27.90 11.24 26.11
C TRP A 629 27.38 12.15 27.22
N ALA A 630 26.19 12.75 27.04
CA ALA A 630 25.59 13.59 28.07
C ALA A 630 25.23 12.80 29.34
N THR A 631 24.71 11.57 29.19
CA THR A 631 24.44 10.68 30.32
C THR A 631 25.71 10.30 31.09
N ALA A 632 26.82 10.04 30.39
CA ALA A 632 28.11 9.79 31.01
C ALA A 632 28.60 11.04 31.81
N ALA A 633 28.35 12.25 31.29
CA ALA A 633 28.67 13.47 32.02
C ALA A 633 27.79 13.65 33.27
N LEU A 634 26.50 13.34 33.23
CA LEU A 634 25.59 13.34 34.39
C LEU A 634 26.05 12.35 35.46
N SER A 635 26.42 11.11 35.05
CA SER A 635 26.91 10.08 35.99
C SER A 635 28.17 10.51 36.71
N GLN A 636 28.98 11.38 36.11
CA GLN A 636 30.15 12.03 36.73
C GLN A 636 29.78 13.27 37.60
N LYS A 637 28.49 13.56 37.77
CA LYS A 637 28.01 14.77 38.47
C LYS A 637 28.49 16.08 37.83
N LYS A 638 28.60 16.10 36.50
CA LYS A 638 28.95 17.25 35.67
C LYS A 638 27.75 17.75 34.84
N PRO A 639 26.68 18.27 35.47
CA PRO A 639 25.45 18.62 34.77
C PRO A 639 25.61 19.80 33.79
N ASP A 640 26.57 20.71 34.03
CA ASP A 640 26.85 21.83 33.11
C ASP A 640 27.50 21.34 31.80
N VAL A 641 28.36 20.34 31.87
CA VAL A 641 28.95 19.70 30.70
C VAL A 641 27.85 18.94 29.91
N ALA A 642 26.98 18.23 30.62
CA ALA A 642 25.86 17.53 30.01
C ALA A 642 24.93 18.53 29.32
N LEU A 643 24.66 19.69 29.89
CA LEU A 643 23.86 20.74 29.29
C LEU A 643 24.44 21.21 27.97
N GLN A 644 25.75 21.51 27.92
CA GLN A 644 26.42 21.94 26.70
C GLN A 644 26.28 20.88 25.60
N ILE A 645 26.53 19.59 25.89
CA ILE A 645 26.41 18.49 24.96
C ILE A 645 24.99 18.39 24.41
N VAL A 646 23.97 18.47 25.27
CA VAL A 646 22.57 18.36 24.85
C VAL A 646 22.13 19.56 23.99
N GLN A 647 22.62 20.78 24.29
CA GLN A 647 22.34 21.97 23.47
C GLN A 647 22.97 21.87 22.08
N GLU A 648 24.21 21.38 21.98
CA GLU A 648 24.84 21.10 20.68
C GLU A 648 24.06 20.02 19.90
N ALA A 649 23.65 18.96 20.58
CA ALA A 649 22.86 17.89 20.00
C ALA A 649 21.52 18.38 19.46
N LEU A 650 20.81 19.24 20.18
CA LEU A 650 19.53 19.82 19.77
C LEU A 650 19.67 20.80 18.60
N THR A 651 20.84 21.45 18.44
CA THR A 651 21.12 22.26 17.25
C THR A 651 21.09 21.40 15.97
N ALA A 652 21.62 20.18 16.04
CA ALA A 652 21.61 19.24 14.91
C ALA A 652 20.28 18.45 14.78
N ASN A 653 19.57 18.26 15.89
CA ASN A 653 18.38 17.41 16.01
C ASN A 653 17.25 18.11 16.80
N PRO A 654 16.69 19.22 16.32
CA PRO A 654 15.74 20.06 17.07
C PRO A 654 14.43 19.35 17.41
N GLU A 655 14.05 18.33 16.64
CA GLU A 655 12.82 17.55 16.80
C GLU A 655 13.07 16.19 17.50
N SER A 656 14.21 16.00 18.20
CA SER A 656 14.45 14.76 18.93
C SER A 656 13.77 14.78 20.30
N GLU A 657 12.79 13.91 20.44
CA GLU A 657 12.07 13.64 21.69
C GLU A 657 13.03 13.24 22.81
N GLU A 658 13.98 12.35 22.52
CA GLU A 658 14.94 11.81 23.48
C GLU A 658 15.90 12.89 24.00
N LEU A 659 16.33 13.80 23.12
CA LEU A 659 17.21 14.90 23.54
C LEU A 659 16.47 15.93 24.39
N HIS A 660 15.21 16.25 24.09
CA HIS A 660 14.40 17.12 24.96
C HIS A 660 14.12 16.47 26.32
N MET A 661 13.86 15.15 26.37
CA MET A 661 13.75 14.41 27.62
C MET A 661 15.05 14.48 28.44
N LEU A 662 16.20 14.30 27.78
CA LEU A 662 17.49 14.40 28.46
C LEU A 662 17.78 15.84 28.94
N LEU A 663 17.42 16.86 28.11
CA LEU A 663 17.51 18.26 28.53
C LEU A 663 16.72 18.51 29.81
N ALA A 664 15.50 17.99 29.91
CA ALA A 664 14.67 18.10 31.12
C ALA A 664 15.36 17.46 32.33
N SER A 665 15.94 16.27 32.18
CA SER A 665 16.70 15.60 33.22
C SER A 665 17.92 16.43 33.67
N VAL A 666 18.71 16.95 32.70
CA VAL A 666 19.88 17.82 33.00
C VAL A 666 19.47 19.07 33.73
N GLN A 667 18.38 19.73 33.31
CA GLN A 667 17.90 20.95 33.97
C GLN A 667 17.36 20.65 35.39
N SER A 668 16.74 19.50 35.59
CA SER A 668 16.28 19.04 36.93
C SER A 668 17.47 18.82 37.88
N GLU A 669 18.54 18.15 37.41
CA GLU A 669 19.78 17.94 38.19
C GLU A 669 20.48 19.27 38.55
N ARG A 670 20.29 20.30 37.73
CA ARG A 670 20.79 21.66 38.01
C ARG A 670 19.86 22.47 38.91
N GLY A 671 18.71 21.93 39.34
CA GLY A 671 17.66 22.62 40.07
C GLY A 671 16.89 23.69 39.28
N GLN A 672 17.04 23.70 37.95
CA GLN A 672 16.38 24.66 37.05
C GLN A 672 15.02 24.09 36.57
N LEU A 673 14.08 23.95 37.52
CA LEU A 673 12.84 23.23 37.34
C LEU A 673 11.91 23.85 36.27
N ASP A 674 11.92 25.18 36.13
CA ASP A 674 11.16 25.87 35.07
C ASP A 674 11.68 25.54 33.68
N LEU A 675 13.00 25.43 33.51
CA LEU A 675 13.60 25.03 32.26
C LEU A 675 13.36 23.54 31.97
N ALA A 676 13.33 22.70 33.01
CA ALA A 676 12.98 21.29 32.87
C ALA A 676 11.53 21.12 32.39
N MET A 677 10.58 21.87 32.98
CA MET A 677 9.19 21.88 32.52
C MET A 677 9.08 22.29 31.05
N GLY A 678 9.80 23.35 30.64
CA GLY A 678 9.83 23.79 29.23
C GLY A 678 10.35 22.70 28.25
N ALA A 679 11.33 21.90 28.68
CA ALA A 679 11.86 20.79 27.90
C ALA A 679 10.87 19.62 27.83
N TYR A 680 10.13 19.26 28.89
CA TYR A 680 9.04 18.29 28.83
C TYR A 680 7.90 18.76 27.93
N GLU A 681 7.55 20.05 27.98
CA GLU A 681 6.57 20.64 27.04
C GLU A 681 7.01 20.53 25.59
N ALA A 682 8.29 20.72 25.31
CA ALA A 682 8.86 20.53 23.98
C ALA A 682 8.72 19.05 23.53
N THR A 683 9.03 18.12 24.43
CA THR A 683 8.81 16.67 24.18
C THR A 683 7.35 16.40 23.80
N LEU A 684 6.39 16.94 24.58
CA LEU A 684 4.96 16.71 24.33
C LEU A 684 4.42 17.42 23.07
N ARG A 685 5.07 18.48 22.60
CA ARG A 685 4.77 19.07 21.27
C ARG A 685 5.19 18.16 20.14
N ILE A 686 6.32 17.46 20.27
CA ILE A 686 6.84 16.52 19.29
C ILE A 686 6.03 15.22 19.35
N ASN A 687 5.85 14.67 20.54
CA ASN A 687 5.08 13.45 20.79
C ASN A 687 4.05 13.67 21.91
N PRO A 688 2.79 14.03 21.56
CA PRO A 688 1.72 14.23 22.56
C PRO A 688 1.37 12.98 23.39
N HIS A 689 1.80 11.79 22.96
CA HIS A 689 1.56 10.52 23.63
C HIS A 689 2.74 10.05 24.50
N ASN A 690 3.75 10.88 24.73
CA ASN A 690 4.85 10.54 25.63
C ASN A 690 4.38 10.58 27.08
N VAL A 691 3.97 9.42 27.61
CA VAL A 691 3.43 9.28 28.96
C VAL A 691 4.49 9.66 30.02
N LEU A 692 5.78 9.37 29.80
CA LEU A 692 6.84 9.69 30.73
C LEU A 692 7.06 11.20 30.86
N ALA A 693 7.08 11.93 29.73
CA ALA A 693 7.14 13.39 29.73
C ALA A 693 5.91 14.01 30.39
N ALA A 694 4.71 13.48 30.11
CA ALA A 694 3.47 13.93 30.71
C ALA A 694 3.47 13.73 32.23
N ASN A 695 3.94 12.57 32.69
CA ASN A 695 4.08 12.25 34.13
C ASN A 695 5.05 13.20 34.82
N ASN A 696 6.25 13.34 34.28
CA ASN A 696 7.30 14.15 34.91
C ASN A 696 6.92 15.64 34.96
N LEU A 697 6.30 16.13 33.89
CA LEU A 697 5.76 17.49 33.85
C LEU A 697 4.62 17.67 34.87
N ALA A 698 3.72 16.69 34.98
CA ALA A 698 2.63 16.76 35.97
C ALA A 698 3.17 16.82 37.42
N VAL A 699 4.17 16.01 37.74
CA VAL A 699 4.84 16.04 39.05
C VAL A 699 5.43 17.43 39.34
N LEU A 700 6.23 17.97 38.39
CA LEU A 700 6.84 19.31 38.60
C LEU A 700 5.79 20.41 38.71
N LEU A 701 4.70 20.36 37.96
CA LEU A 701 3.61 21.33 38.06
C LEU A 701 2.91 21.28 39.42
N VAL A 702 2.77 20.08 40.01
CA VAL A 702 2.12 19.87 41.31
C VAL A 702 3.01 20.30 42.47
N ASP A 703 4.28 19.89 42.45
CA ASP A 703 5.17 20.05 43.61
C ASP A 703 5.94 21.37 43.56
N HIS A 704 6.29 21.88 42.37
CA HIS A 704 7.05 23.11 42.22
C HIS A 704 6.15 24.36 42.05
N LYS A 705 5.07 24.27 41.29
CA LYS A 705 4.17 25.42 41.07
C LYS A 705 2.97 25.41 41.99
N GLY A 706 2.16 24.39 42.01
CA GLY A 706 1.06 24.16 42.94
C GLY A 706 -0.12 25.14 42.85
N ASP A 707 -0.07 26.11 41.92
CA ASP A 707 -1.16 27.07 41.72
C ASP A 707 -2.34 26.38 40.95
N PRO A 708 -3.57 26.93 41.03
CA PRO A 708 -4.75 26.29 40.41
C PRO A 708 -4.62 26.01 38.92
N ALA A 709 -3.95 26.86 38.14
CA ALA A 709 -3.77 26.69 36.71
C ALA A 709 -2.80 25.55 36.43
N SER A 710 -1.70 25.46 37.18
CA SER A 710 -0.71 24.39 37.10
C SER A 710 -1.32 23.04 37.50
N LEU A 711 -2.14 23.01 38.57
CA LEU A 711 -2.86 21.79 38.97
C LEU A 711 -3.86 21.31 37.90
N GLN A 712 -4.58 22.24 37.27
CA GLN A 712 -5.50 21.90 36.17
C GLN A 712 -4.75 21.35 34.96
N LYS A 713 -3.58 21.92 34.63
CA LYS A 713 -2.72 21.43 33.56
C LYS A 713 -2.17 20.03 33.88
N ALA A 714 -1.70 19.82 35.11
CA ALA A 714 -1.22 18.51 35.55
C ALA A 714 -2.32 17.44 35.49
N PHE A 715 -3.54 17.82 35.88
CA PHE A 715 -4.70 16.94 35.72
C PHE A 715 -5.00 16.61 34.27
N GLY A 716 -4.96 17.60 33.37
CA GLY A 716 -5.12 17.38 31.93
C GLY A 716 -4.13 16.37 31.36
N LEU A 717 -2.88 16.39 31.85
CA LEU A 717 -1.80 15.47 31.43
C LEU A 717 -1.98 14.05 32.01
N SER A 718 -2.51 13.91 33.20
CA SER A 718 -2.52 12.63 33.93
C SER A 718 -3.86 11.91 33.98
N ARG A 719 -4.97 12.54 33.63
CA ARG A 719 -6.34 12.00 33.81
C ARG A 719 -6.62 10.64 33.20
N GLU A 720 -5.92 10.29 32.09
CA GLU A 720 -6.09 9.00 31.41
C GLU A 720 -5.07 7.93 31.88
N PHE A 721 -4.16 8.24 32.83
CA PHE A 721 -3.09 7.32 33.25
C PHE A 721 -3.61 5.99 33.81
N GLU A 722 -4.71 6.01 34.55
CA GLU A 722 -5.31 4.80 35.11
C GLU A 722 -5.74 3.83 33.99
N LYS A 723 -6.22 4.35 32.87
CA LYS A 723 -6.77 3.58 31.76
C LYS A 723 -5.73 3.24 30.70
N GLU A 724 -4.93 4.23 30.27
CA GLU A 724 -4.04 4.12 29.12
C GLU A 724 -2.61 3.71 29.49
N ALA A 725 -2.20 4.02 30.72
CA ALA A 725 -0.85 3.74 31.21
C ALA A 725 -0.87 3.27 32.67
N PRO A 726 -1.45 2.11 33.02
CA PRO A 726 -1.72 1.68 34.40
C PRO A 726 -0.47 1.24 35.19
N HIS A 727 0.60 2.03 35.06
CA HIS A 727 1.82 1.84 35.86
C HIS A 727 1.68 2.48 37.25
N PRO A 728 2.15 1.86 38.35
CA PRO A 728 1.99 2.38 39.72
C PRO A 728 2.40 3.83 39.88
N LEU A 729 3.53 4.27 39.33
CA LEU A 729 3.99 5.67 39.44
C LEU A 729 3.04 6.64 38.71
N PHE A 730 2.47 6.29 37.58
CA PHE A 730 1.57 7.16 36.85
C PHE A 730 0.20 7.27 37.53
N ILE A 731 -0.30 6.14 38.07
CA ILE A 731 -1.54 6.12 38.84
C ILE A 731 -1.36 6.97 40.12
N ASP A 732 -0.21 6.86 40.78
CA ASP A 732 0.13 7.66 41.95
C ASP A 732 0.22 9.16 41.63
N THR A 733 0.86 9.53 40.53
CA THR A 733 0.89 10.90 40.03
C THR A 733 -0.52 11.48 39.85
N LEU A 734 -1.43 10.72 39.21
CA LEU A 734 -2.83 11.13 39.08
C LEU A 734 -3.48 11.28 40.48
N GLY A 735 -3.24 10.35 41.40
CA GLY A 735 -3.69 10.42 42.81
C GLY A 735 -3.16 11.65 43.49
N TRP A 736 -1.89 11.97 43.34
CA TRP A 736 -1.23 13.14 43.97
C TRP A 736 -1.76 14.47 43.42
N VAL A 737 -1.97 14.55 42.08
CA VAL A 737 -2.64 15.69 41.45
C VAL A 737 -4.03 15.90 42.03
N ARG A 738 -4.86 14.86 42.12
CA ARG A 738 -6.20 14.93 42.71
C ARG A 738 -6.19 15.33 44.17
N PHE A 739 -5.22 14.82 44.93
CA PHE A 739 -5.03 15.20 46.34
C PHE A 739 -4.77 16.71 46.50
N LYS A 740 -3.83 17.25 45.71
CA LYS A 740 -3.51 18.70 45.74
C LYS A 740 -4.69 19.57 45.22
N MET A 741 -5.56 19.02 44.39
CA MET A 741 -6.83 19.66 43.96
C MET A 741 -7.95 19.55 45.02
N GLY A 742 -7.72 18.91 46.16
CA GLY A 742 -8.69 18.75 47.26
C GLY A 742 -9.66 17.56 47.08
N GLN A 743 -9.46 16.70 46.06
CA GLN A 743 -10.32 15.54 45.75
C GLN A 743 -9.82 14.31 46.57
N GLN A 744 -9.94 14.35 47.88
CA GLN A 744 -9.28 13.42 48.79
C GLN A 744 -9.71 11.97 48.68
N GLU A 745 -11.01 11.68 48.49
CA GLU A 745 -11.53 10.31 48.38
C GLU A 745 -10.96 9.59 47.16
N GLU A 746 -11.02 10.22 46.04
CA GLU A 746 -10.53 9.67 44.77
C GLU A 746 -9.00 9.56 44.73
N ALA A 747 -8.30 10.52 45.33
CA ALA A 747 -6.86 10.48 45.52
C ALA A 747 -6.43 9.25 46.31
N ILE A 748 -7.05 9.01 47.46
CA ILE A 748 -6.76 7.84 48.30
C ILE A 748 -7.08 6.54 47.58
N ARG A 749 -8.17 6.48 46.78
CA ARG A 749 -8.49 5.30 45.97
C ARG A 749 -7.36 4.96 45.01
N LEU A 750 -6.93 5.95 44.22
CA LEU A 750 -5.86 5.79 43.20
C LEU A 750 -4.52 5.42 43.85
N MET A 751 -4.12 6.12 44.96
CA MET A 751 -2.87 5.83 45.62
C MET A 751 -2.86 4.46 46.29
N LYS A 752 -4.02 3.97 46.80
CA LYS A 752 -4.17 2.60 47.28
C LYS A 752 -3.94 1.58 46.17
N ASP A 753 -4.46 1.81 44.99
CA ASP A 753 -4.23 0.96 43.82
C ASP A 753 -2.75 0.96 43.43
N ALA A 754 -2.11 2.13 43.39
CA ALA A 754 -0.69 2.24 43.08
C ALA A 754 0.18 1.48 44.11
N VAL A 755 -0.09 1.66 45.43
CA VAL A 755 0.63 0.94 46.50
C VAL A 755 0.37 -0.56 46.48
N ALA A 756 -0.87 -1.00 46.13
CA ALA A 756 -1.17 -2.43 45.99
C ALA A 756 -0.36 -3.10 44.88
N LYS A 757 -0.08 -2.37 43.77
CA LYS A 757 0.74 -2.85 42.67
C LYS A 757 2.25 -2.81 42.94
N SER A 758 2.71 -1.89 43.82
CA SER A 758 4.12 -1.74 44.18
C SER A 758 4.29 -1.35 45.65
N PRO A 759 4.06 -2.26 46.63
CA PRO A 759 3.96 -1.98 48.04
C PRO A 759 5.27 -1.49 48.70
N GLU A 760 6.42 -1.84 48.13
CA GLU A 760 7.74 -1.48 48.69
C GLU A 760 8.26 -0.10 48.23
N MET A 761 7.57 0.56 47.28
CA MET A 761 8.01 1.88 46.81
C MET A 761 7.77 2.97 47.85
N SER A 762 8.85 3.59 48.31
CA SER A 762 8.82 4.62 49.39
C SER A 762 7.95 5.83 49.04
N ILE A 763 8.06 6.34 47.80
CA ILE A 763 7.31 7.52 47.33
C ILE A 763 5.79 7.28 47.35
N LEU A 764 5.32 6.10 46.91
CA LEU A 764 3.89 5.75 46.86
C LEU A 764 3.32 5.68 48.30
N ASN A 765 4.08 5.06 49.23
CA ASN A 765 3.70 4.96 50.62
C ASN A 765 3.69 6.36 51.29
N TYR A 766 4.62 7.25 50.94
CA TYR A 766 4.65 8.63 51.41
C TYR A 766 3.39 9.38 50.94
N HIS A 767 3.09 9.42 49.65
CA HIS A 767 1.92 10.13 49.13
C HIS A 767 0.62 9.63 49.78
N LEU A 768 0.44 8.32 49.87
CA LEU A 768 -0.75 7.73 50.51
C LEU A 768 -0.79 8.06 52.01
N GLY A 769 0.36 8.03 52.67
CA GLY A 769 0.46 8.37 54.08
C GLY A 769 0.09 9.83 54.40
N ILE A 770 0.54 10.78 53.56
CA ILE A 770 0.17 12.20 53.67
C ILE A 770 -1.34 12.39 53.36
N ALA A 771 -1.86 11.69 52.35
CA ALA A 771 -3.28 11.75 52.01
C ALA A 771 -4.17 11.28 53.17
N PHE A 772 -3.80 10.19 53.86
CA PHE A 772 -4.49 9.73 55.06
C PHE A 772 -4.36 10.70 56.23
N LEU A 773 -3.19 11.31 56.42
CA LEU A 773 -2.98 12.29 57.47
C LEU A 773 -3.91 13.49 57.30
N ARG A 774 -4.01 14.02 56.08
CA ARG A 774 -4.87 15.15 55.75
C ARG A 774 -6.35 14.82 55.81
N SER A 775 -6.74 13.56 55.61
CA SER A 775 -8.11 13.07 55.78
C SER A 775 -8.48 12.69 57.23
N GLY A 776 -7.56 12.93 58.20
CA GLY A 776 -7.76 12.61 59.61
C GLY A 776 -7.61 11.12 60.00
N GLN A 777 -7.23 10.25 59.08
CA GLN A 777 -7.06 8.80 59.28
C GLN A 777 -5.64 8.52 59.84
N ARG A 778 -5.45 8.85 61.13
CA ARG A 778 -4.12 8.86 61.78
C ARG A 778 -3.45 7.48 61.83
N ALA A 779 -4.21 6.42 62.05
CA ALA A 779 -3.67 5.04 62.15
C ALA A 779 -3.09 4.56 60.79
N GLU A 780 -3.82 4.77 59.71
CA GLU A 780 -3.41 4.47 58.33
C GLU A 780 -2.22 5.33 57.92
N ALA A 781 -2.27 6.66 58.22
CA ALA A 781 -1.17 7.59 57.97
C ALA A 781 0.13 7.09 58.61
N ARG A 782 0.07 6.71 59.89
CA ARG A 782 1.22 6.17 60.64
C ARG A 782 1.78 4.90 59.95
N THR A 783 0.90 4.03 59.52
CA THR A 783 1.29 2.76 58.85
C THR A 783 2.06 3.02 57.58
N TYR A 784 1.52 3.84 56.68
CA TYR A 784 2.13 4.09 55.37
C TYR A 784 3.36 4.99 55.45
N LEU A 785 3.39 6.03 56.31
CA LEU A 785 4.58 6.83 56.53
C LEU A 785 5.72 6.01 57.14
N SER A 786 5.40 5.07 58.06
CA SER A 786 6.41 4.15 58.59
C SER A 786 6.98 3.22 57.51
N ARG A 787 6.15 2.77 56.55
CA ARG A 787 6.62 1.98 55.39
C ARG A 787 7.50 2.82 54.48
N ALA A 788 7.10 4.05 54.18
CA ALA A 788 7.87 4.97 53.35
C ALA A 788 9.29 5.20 53.86
N LEU A 789 9.45 5.28 55.20
CA LEU A 789 10.73 5.53 55.87
C LEU A 789 11.52 4.26 56.22
N LYS A 790 10.99 3.07 55.92
CA LYS A 790 11.67 1.80 56.20
C LYS A 790 12.91 1.60 55.33
N SER A 791 12.86 2.05 54.07
CA SER A 791 14.00 2.03 53.15
C SER A 791 14.91 3.24 53.36
N SER A 792 16.20 3.05 53.08
CA SER A 792 17.18 4.15 53.03
C SER A 792 17.08 5.00 51.75
N ASP A 793 16.16 4.66 50.83
CA ASP A 793 15.99 5.35 49.57
C ASP A 793 15.73 6.84 49.77
N LEU A 794 16.41 7.66 49.00
CA LEU A 794 16.14 9.09 48.93
C LEU A 794 14.91 9.31 48.04
N PHE A 795 13.89 9.95 48.59
CA PHE A 795 12.70 10.39 47.82
C PHE A 795 12.31 11.80 48.23
N GLU A 796 11.70 12.51 47.31
CA GLU A 796 11.19 13.84 47.60
C GLU A 796 10.05 13.76 48.63
N GLY A 797 10.08 14.62 49.65
CA GLY A 797 9.16 14.56 50.80
C GLY A 797 9.60 13.69 51.99
N ARG A 798 10.79 13.05 51.96
CA ARG A 798 11.27 12.22 53.07
C ARG A 798 11.28 12.97 54.41
N ARG A 799 11.77 14.24 54.45
CA ARG A 799 11.75 15.09 55.65
C ARG A 799 10.33 15.37 56.14
N GLU A 800 9.39 15.61 55.21
CA GLU A 800 7.98 15.81 55.56
C GLU A 800 7.38 14.54 56.14
N ALA A 801 7.70 13.37 55.58
CA ALA A 801 7.28 12.08 56.10
C ALA A 801 7.79 11.84 57.53
N GLU A 802 9.06 12.19 57.84
CA GLU A 802 9.68 12.10 59.16
C GLU A 802 8.98 13.02 60.15
N GLN A 803 8.72 14.27 59.77
CA GLN A 803 8.01 15.25 60.62
C GLN A 803 6.55 14.84 60.86
N ALA A 804 5.85 14.39 59.81
CA ALA A 804 4.47 13.91 59.93
C ALA A 804 4.37 12.69 60.86
N LEU A 805 5.33 11.74 60.75
CA LEU A 805 5.36 10.54 61.57
C LEU A 805 5.66 10.90 63.05
N ALA A 806 6.55 11.89 63.30
CA ALA A 806 6.84 12.40 64.66
C ALA A 806 5.59 13.01 65.28
N GLN A 807 4.81 13.82 64.59
CA GLN A 807 3.54 14.39 65.05
C GLN A 807 2.46 13.34 65.38
N LEU A 808 2.52 12.18 64.72
CA LEU A 808 1.59 11.06 64.95
C LEU A 808 1.99 10.17 66.12
N ARG A 809 3.22 10.34 66.70
CA ARG A 809 3.71 9.60 67.84
C ARG A 809 3.48 10.34 69.15
N GLY A 810 3.35 11.68 69.08
CA GLY A 810 2.92 12.50 70.24
C GLY A 810 1.38 12.59 70.29
#